data_545458ccc7cf1fac707ed615eae38fe0
#
_entry.id   545458ccc7cf1fac707ed615eae38fe0
#
_cell.length_a   1.000
_cell.length_b   1.000
_cell.length_c   1.000
_cell.angle_alpha   90.00
_cell.angle_beta   90.00
_cell.angle_gamma   90.00
#
_symmetry.space_group_name_H-M   'P 1'
#
loop_
_entity.id
_entity.type
_entity.pdbx_description
1 polymer ?
#
loop_
_entity_poly.entity_id
_entity_poly.type
_entity_poly.pdbx_seq_one_letter_code
_entity_poly.pdbx_strand_id
1 'polypeptide(L)'
;METKTFIPNQNQQVLGMLAREFGKWNRGRNRILMSAVTLCIVTLTMVFGIASGKTKAEYIKAVRAEGTTASVRIEHADNGIYQKIEDLSYVKESGRSISVGEATVSEKHVCNLEVLDTSAWNKLVSPAYTEIHGHYPEKKQELMLSAKSLQQLGIETPKQGMKLSLTVQIGLFQTAQETFLLSGWYTDYTDSQAAVGYVSEEKGKEWGYDLQETSDILLAQTDGMEWQKTEERLYRDLGSKELKITADNTFAYEAINRLTGGYELAACGALVILFGMFLLIYNVMKISMNRDIQQMGLLYTIGTTKRQIKRIYFRQILAVLLLGVLLGSLFSGMILYLLIPKILGSRYLNGYGGSGEFQVFSPAILLAAVGFAVILTLGTAWLVIRHVVSTSCVESSTAIYGIRQPSKRKVNLKKRTKTGEIGYMAWQNVRRYKGRFLLTVISLFLGVEMLLASVVITEGGDYTHVIEKRPDFLIAGMFSDWGMEQGYGKEYQSRDAGYDPMETEGDNFELLYGNEYEEFSPVSSEVRDRLLELDGVNREDSYVMEGAYLMTTISGKGIRPLEENGQLSKEKEDSMLEGFTEDTVQILTDEEMEKLARYVKEKNLPVDIESLKEGDGVVILHDHQLNPKQEEEARESVGEPLYFSTMLSERDWRQWNQLSPKERDEQTKAGTMQRKQSATFCLSGYLDNRAEGFPDVRQTWHGSEGSIYFLISENGFAKIPTEKKTLYMELNVENKKEAVVRKEIQNILEEENKRRRNVSAAGVEDQSGEAGIFCISKSELLENAKDYIQGNRIIFGSISIVLLMAGMTNYLNIVVTGIFSRKKELEIMERVGMTKRQKRMLFMMEGGYYFCAVTVLLVTIGSVMLQWIKTYMEIKLSYFVFQYPLIWLVVGLCCLAGISFAVPAGLYMLEKSHCEQ
;
A
#
# COMPACT_ATOMS: atom_id res chain seq x y z
N MET A 1 13.68 -64.04 47.30
CA MET A 1 12.95 -63.12 46.37
C MET A 1 12.14 -62.23 47.26
N GLU A 2 12.69 -61.07 47.67
CA GLU A 2 11.92 -60.04 48.38
C GLU A 2 11.36 -59.08 47.36
N THR A 3 10.04 -59.10 47.18
CA THR A 3 9.29 -58.14 46.41
C THR A 3 9.27 -56.77 47.12
N LYS A 4 10.20 -55.89 46.76
CA LYS A 4 10.14 -54.48 47.15
C LYS A 4 8.84 -53.90 46.58
N THR A 5 7.82 -53.90 47.41
CA THR A 5 6.60 -53.06 47.15
C THR A 5 7.00 -51.59 47.17
N PHE A 6 7.22 -51.02 45.99
CA PHE A 6 7.35 -49.58 45.81
C PHE A 6 5.96 -48.95 46.05
N ILE A 7 5.72 -48.42 47.24
CA ILE A 7 4.58 -47.52 47.48
C ILE A 7 4.84 -46.27 46.72
N PRO A 8 4.06 -45.92 45.68
CA PRO A 8 4.25 -44.68 44.96
C PRO A 8 3.79 -43.53 45.87
N ASN A 9 4.72 -42.88 46.52
CA ASN A 9 4.44 -41.71 47.36
C ASN A 9 4.06 -40.52 46.45
N GLN A 10 2.86 -40.51 45.94
CA GLN A 10 2.29 -39.46 45.07
C GLN A 10 1.48 -38.44 45.89
N ASN A 11 2.07 -37.90 46.93
CA ASN A 11 1.39 -36.82 47.67
C ASN A 11 1.37 -35.52 46.83
N GLN A 12 0.34 -35.36 46.01
CA GLN A 12 0.19 -34.22 45.14
C GLN A 12 0.09 -32.88 45.88
N GLN A 13 -0.39 -32.87 47.13
CA GLN A 13 -0.44 -31.73 48.01
C GLN A 13 0.94 -31.22 48.39
N VAL A 14 1.86 -32.16 48.76
CA VAL A 14 3.26 -31.81 49.10
C VAL A 14 4.00 -31.25 47.89
N LEU A 15 3.79 -31.83 46.69
CA LEU A 15 4.39 -31.30 45.46
C LEU A 15 3.87 -29.91 45.11
N GLY A 16 2.59 -29.64 45.39
CA GLY A 16 1.97 -28.31 45.21
C GLY A 16 2.54 -27.29 46.19
N MET A 17 2.69 -27.69 47.48
CA MET A 17 3.25 -26.83 48.51
C MET A 17 4.71 -26.48 48.21
N LEU A 18 5.52 -27.47 47.81
CA LEU A 18 6.91 -27.25 47.39
C LEU A 18 7.02 -26.34 46.19
N ALA A 19 6.16 -26.52 45.17
CA ALA A 19 6.13 -25.63 44.01
C ALA A 19 5.82 -24.19 44.40
N ARG A 20 4.88 -23.96 45.36
CA ARG A 20 4.52 -22.65 45.86
C ARG A 20 5.65 -21.98 46.68
N GLU A 21 6.30 -22.74 47.59
CA GLU A 21 7.40 -22.18 48.37
C GLU A 21 8.65 -21.90 47.52
N PHE A 22 9.01 -22.78 46.60
CA PHE A 22 10.05 -22.48 45.60
C PHE A 22 9.69 -21.31 44.71
N GLY A 23 8.38 -21.13 44.37
CA GLY A 23 7.87 -19.95 43.66
C GLY A 23 8.08 -18.65 44.44
N LYS A 24 7.84 -18.67 45.75
CA LYS A 24 8.08 -17.53 46.64
C LYS A 24 9.56 -17.19 46.77
N TRP A 25 10.41 -18.21 46.87
CA TRP A 25 11.85 -18.03 46.91
C TRP A 25 12.41 -17.43 45.62
N ASN A 26 11.85 -17.81 44.47
CA ASN A 26 12.25 -17.36 43.16
C ASN A 26 11.42 -16.17 42.62
N ARG A 27 10.86 -15.32 43.49
CA ARG A 27 9.98 -14.20 43.12
C ARG A 27 10.56 -13.28 42.03
N GLY A 28 11.87 -12.94 42.14
CA GLY A 28 12.55 -12.10 41.16
C GLY A 28 12.53 -12.71 39.74
N ARG A 29 12.92 -14.01 39.64
CA ARG A 29 12.86 -14.74 38.37
C ARG A 29 11.44 -14.81 37.82
N ASN A 30 10.48 -15.16 38.66
CA ASN A 30 9.09 -15.32 38.24
C ASN A 30 8.50 -14.04 37.74
N ARG A 31 8.80 -12.88 38.35
CA ARG A 31 8.42 -11.55 37.85
C ARG A 31 9.02 -11.27 36.49
N ILE A 32 10.31 -11.54 36.28
CA ILE A 32 11.02 -11.35 35.02
C ILE A 32 10.41 -12.25 33.92
N LEU A 33 10.15 -13.52 34.22
CA LEU A 33 9.53 -14.44 33.27
C LEU A 33 8.09 -14.01 32.94
N MET A 34 7.33 -13.61 33.95
CA MET A 34 5.98 -13.08 33.77
C MET A 34 6.00 -11.84 32.85
N SER A 35 6.90 -10.88 33.13
CA SER A 35 7.06 -9.68 32.29
C SER A 35 7.49 -10.03 30.87
N ALA A 36 8.38 -11.02 30.68
CA ALA A 36 8.79 -11.46 29.35
C ALA A 36 7.65 -12.11 28.56
N VAL A 37 6.83 -12.94 29.21
CA VAL A 37 5.64 -13.55 28.59
C VAL A 37 4.60 -12.48 28.25
N THR A 38 4.32 -11.57 29.20
CA THR A 38 3.42 -10.43 28.99
C THR A 38 3.89 -9.59 27.80
N LEU A 39 5.17 -9.19 27.78
CA LEU A 39 5.75 -8.39 26.71
C LEU A 39 5.70 -9.13 25.36
N CYS A 40 5.99 -10.44 25.36
CA CYS A 40 5.90 -11.26 24.14
C CYS A 40 4.49 -11.22 23.55
N ILE A 41 3.46 -11.45 24.37
CA ILE A 41 2.06 -11.43 23.90
C ILE A 41 1.68 -10.03 23.42
N VAL A 42 1.98 -9.00 24.21
CA VAL A 42 1.68 -7.61 23.84
C VAL A 42 2.36 -7.23 22.52
N THR A 43 3.67 -7.54 22.40
CA THR A 43 4.42 -7.22 21.17
C THR A 43 3.82 -7.91 19.95
N LEU A 44 3.62 -9.23 20.02
CA LEU A 44 3.09 -9.99 18.87
C LEU A 44 1.68 -9.52 18.51
N THR A 45 0.84 -9.33 19.52
CA THR A 45 -0.54 -8.89 19.29
C THR A 45 -0.59 -7.46 18.74
N MET A 46 0.29 -6.56 19.21
CA MET A 46 0.37 -5.20 18.67
C MET A 46 0.86 -5.21 17.22
N VAL A 47 1.98 -5.87 16.95
CA VAL A 47 2.57 -5.87 15.60
C VAL A 47 1.62 -6.46 14.57
N PHE A 48 1.14 -7.67 14.81
CA PHE A 48 0.20 -8.30 13.88
C PHE A 48 -1.19 -7.67 13.89
N GLY A 49 -1.61 -7.11 15.03
CA GLY A 49 -2.86 -6.37 15.16
C GLY A 49 -2.83 -5.05 14.38
N ILE A 50 -1.74 -4.30 14.47
CA ILE A 50 -1.57 -3.05 13.69
C ILE A 50 -1.49 -3.36 12.19
N ALA A 51 -0.71 -4.35 11.79
CA ALA A 51 -0.62 -4.76 10.39
C ALA A 51 -1.99 -5.18 9.84
N SER A 52 -2.70 -6.07 10.56
CA SER A 52 -4.06 -6.47 10.20
C SER A 52 -5.05 -5.31 10.22
N GLY A 53 -4.89 -4.37 11.16
CA GLY A 53 -5.70 -3.16 11.24
C GLY A 53 -5.48 -2.24 10.05
N LYS A 54 -4.23 -2.03 9.63
CA LYS A 54 -3.91 -1.27 8.42
C LYS A 54 -4.55 -1.95 7.19
N THR A 55 -4.28 -3.24 6.98
CA THR A 55 -4.88 -3.99 5.86
C THR A 55 -6.41 -3.86 5.84
N LYS A 56 -7.04 -3.94 7.01
CA LYS A 56 -8.49 -3.77 7.11
C LYS A 56 -8.93 -2.34 6.81
N ALA A 57 -8.17 -1.32 7.22
CA ALA A 57 -8.48 0.07 6.91
C ALA A 57 -8.35 0.35 5.40
N GLU A 58 -7.29 -0.15 4.76
CA GLU A 58 -7.10 -0.06 3.31
C GLU A 58 -8.22 -0.79 2.54
N TYR A 59 -8.58 -1.99 3.00
CA TYR A 59 -9.73 -2.71 2.43
C TYR A 59 -11.04 -1.91 2.54
N ILE A 60 -11.34 -1.34 3.73
CA ILE A 60 -12.56 -0.53 3.93
C ILE A 60 -12.52 0.73 3.06
N LYS A 61 -11.35 1.39 2.99
CA LYS A 61 -11.17 2.57 2.15
C LYS A 61 -11.45 2.23 0.69
N ALA A 62 -10.83 1.18 0.16
CA ALA A 62 -11.01 0.76 -1.22
C ALA A 62 -12.47 0.39 -1.53
N VAL A 63 -13.12 -0.41 -0.68
CA VAL A 63 -14.54 -0.77 -0.82
C VAL A 63 -15.45 0.46 -0.80
N ARG A 64 -15.16 1.44 0.06
CA ARG A 64 -15.97 2.66 0.16
C ARG A 64 -15.74 3.62 -1.00
N ALA A 65 -14.50 3.71 -1.49
CA ALA A 65 -14.16 4.49 -2.67
C ALA A 65 -14.85 3.94 -3.91
N GLU A 66 -14.88 2.61 -4.05
CA GLU A 66 -15.53 1.93 -5.18
C GLU A 66 -17.06 1.85 -5.07
N GLY A 67 -17.61 1.99 -3.86
CA GLY A 67 -19.05 1.85 -3.62
C GLY A 67 -19.57 0.41 -3.63
N THR A 68 -18.68 -0.58 -3.75
CA THR A 68 -19.03 -2.01 -3.77
C THR A 68 -17.93 -2.88 -3.19
N THR A 69 -18.27 -4.09 -2.77
CA THR A 69 -17.30 -5.14 -2.42
C THR A 69 -16.98 -6.07 -3.61
N ALA A 70 -17.64 -5.88 -4.75
CA ALA A 70 -17.38 -6.62 -5.98
C ALA A 70 -16.08 -6.12 -6.62
N SER A 71 -15.22 -7.05 -7.03
CA SER A 71 -14.00 -6.77 -7.78
C SER A 71 -14.10 -7.20 -9.24
N VAL A 72 -15.26 -7.64 -9.68
CA VAL A 72 -15.51 -8.02 -11.07
C VAL A 72 -16.90 -7.56 -11.47
N ARG A 73 -17.00 -7.01 -12.67
CA ARG A 73 -18.25 -6.70 -13.36
C ARG A 73 -18.29 -7.45 -14.68
N ILE A 74 -19.39 -8.13 -14.96
CA ILE A 74 -19.65 -8.78 -16.25
C ILE A 74 -20.86 -8.10 -16.84
N GLU A 75 -20.65 -7.39 -17.94
CA GLU A 75 -21.70 -6.56 -18.55
C GLU A 75 -22.64 -7.42 -19.38
N HIS A 76 -23.91 -7.02 -19.39
CA HIS A 76 -24.98 -7.54 -20.26
C HIS A 76 -25.11 -9.07 -20.26
N ALA A 77 -24.90 -9.69 -19.12
CA ALA A 77 -24.97 -11.14 -18.97
C ALA A 77 -26.42 -11.64 -18.84
N ASP A 78 -26.68 -12.80 -19.42
CA ASP A 78 -27.97 -13.49 -19.31
C ASP A 78 -28.09 -14.34 -18.03
N ASN A 79 -29.29 -14.84 -17.75
CA ASN A 79 -29.55 -15.70 -16.60
C ASN A 79 -28.73 -17.00 -16.60
N GLY A 80 -28.36 -17.51 -17.76
CA GLY A 80 -27.57 -18.75 -17.87
C GLY A 80 -26.13 -18.54 -17.43
N ILE A 81 -25.54 -17.37 -17.71
CA ILE A 81 -24.22 -16.97 -17.23
C ILE A 81 -24.25 -16.77 -15.71
N TYR A 82 -25.28 -16.10 -15.19
CA TYR A 82 -25.42 -15.91 -13.74
C TYR A 82 -25.46 -17.22 -12.96
N GLN A 83 -26.23 -18.20 -13.43
CA GLN A 83 -26.29 -19.54 -12.80
C GLN A 83 -24.93 -20.25 -12.83
N LYS A 84 -24.19 -20.15 -13.93
CA LYS A 84 -22.82 -20.73 -13.97
C LYS A 84 -21.89 -20.08 -12.96
N ILE A 85 -22.02 -18.76 -12.75
CA ILE A 85 -21.20 -18.02 -11.79
C ILE A 85 -21.49 -18.45 -10.35
N GLU A 86 -22.76 -18.67 -9.99
CA GLU A 86 -23.15 -19.16 -8.66
C GLU A 86 -22.54 -20.53 -8.33
N ASP A 87 -22.30 -21.37 -9.34
CA ASP A 87 -21.70 -22.69 -9.18
C ASP A 87 -20.15 -22.65 -9.04
N LEU A 88 -19.50 -21.50 -9.27
CA LEU A 88 -18.06 -21.37 -9.19
C LEU A 88 -17.58 -21.34 -7.74
N SER A 89 -16.71 -22.28 -7.36
CA SER A 89 -16.24 -22.45 -5.98
C SER A 89 -15.42 -21.27 -5.42
N TYR A 90 -14.91 -20.41 -6.27
CA TYR A 90 -14.13 -19.23 -5.91
C TYR A 90 -14.96 -17.94 -5.85
N VAL A 91 -16.21 -17.99 -6.25
CA VAL A 91 -17.14 -16.89 -6.06
C VAL A 91 -17.66 -16.94 -4.63
N LYS A 92 -17.50 -15.85 -3.92
CA LYS A 92 -18.00 -15.70 -2.56
C LYS A 92 -19.43 -15.20 -2.55
N GLU A 93 -19.67 -14.13 -3.29
CA GLU A 93 -20.96 -13.48 -3.42
C GLU A 93 -21.12 -13.00 -4.87
N SER A 94 -22.34 -13.06 -5.36
CA SER A 94 -22.71 -12.52 -6.66
C SER A 94 -24.06 -11.83 -6.57
N GLY A 95 -24.30 -10.89 -7.46
CA GLY A 95 -25.57 -10.17 -7.53
C GLY A 95 -25.71 -9.47 -8.87
N ARG A 96 -26.90 -9.01 -9.17
CA ARG A 96 -27.26 -8.39 -10.44
C ARG A 96 -27.53 -6.91 -10.26
N SER A 97 -27.04 -6.12 -11.20
CA SER A 97 -27.36 -4.69 -11.32
C SER A 97 -27.79 -4.34 -12.74
N ILE A 98 -28.54 -3.29 -12.88
CA ILE A 98 -28.87 -2.70 -14.17
C ILE A 98 -29.06 -1.21 -14.02
N SER A 99 -28.37 -0.41 -14.86
CA SER A 99 -28.60 1.02 -14.95
C SER A 99 -29.86 1.25 -15.77
N VAL A 100 -30.78 2.05 -15.23
CA VAL A 100 -32.09 2.29 -15.85
C VAL A 100 -32.29 3.71 -16.35
N GLY A 101 -31.37 4.61 -16.01
CA GLY A 101 -31.43 5.98 -16.48
C GLY A 101 -30.88 7.00 -15.47
N GLU A 102 -31.19 8.27 -15.69
CA GLU A 102 -30.71 9.38 -14.87
C GLU A 102 -31.87 10.21 -14.31
N ALA A 103 -31.69 10.73 -13.10
CA ALA A 103 -32.67 11.63 -12.49
C ALA A 103 -32.15 13.06 -12.47
N THR A 104 -32.96 14.00 -12.92
CA THR A 104 -32.64 15.42 -12.99
C THR A 104 -33.75 16.30 -12.35
N VAL A 105 -33.37 17.47 -11.87
CA VAL A 105 -34.29 18.51 -11.40
C VAL A 105 -33.87 19.84 -11.98
N SER A 106 -34.78 20.47 -12.73
CA SER A 106 -34.50 21.75 -13.43
C SER A 106 -33.21 21.69 -14.26
N GLU A 107 -33.06 20.65 -15.05
CA GLU A 107 -31.87 20.34 -15.86
C GLU A 107 -30.57 20.11 -15.08
N LYS A 108 -30.62 20.04 -13.77
CA LYS A 108 -29.48 19.69 -12.94
C LYS A 108 -29.52 18.19 -12.67
N HIS A 109 -28.43 17.48 -12.97
CA HIS A 109 -28.25 16.06 -12.67
C HIS A 109 -28.28 15.86 -11.15
N VAL A 110 -29.01 14.84 -10.69
CA VAL A 110 -29.15 14.49 -9.28
C VAL A 110 -28.48 13.14 -8.98
N CYS A 111 -28.76 12.13 -9.80
CA CYS A 111 -28.19 10.79 -9.63
C CYS A 111 -28.46 9.94 -10.86
N ASN A 112 -27.62 8.93 -11.04
CA ASN A 112 -27.89 7.80 -11.91
C ASN A 112 -28.83 6.82 -11.19
N LEU A 113 -29.75 6.23 -11.90
CA LEU A 113 -30.72 5.32 -11.32
C LEU A 113 -30.35 3.85 -11.65
N GLU A 114 -30.27 3.05 -10.60
CA GLU A 114 -29.96 1.64 -10.70
C GLU A 114 -31.00 0.76 -10.02
N VAL A 115 -31.14 -0.46 -10.54
CA VAL A 115 -31.88 -1.55 -9.92
C VAL A 115 -30.90 -2.63 -9.54
N LEU A 116 -30.94 -3.08 -8.31
CA LEU A 116 -30.13 -4.17 -7.78
C LEU A 116 -31.04 -5.33 -7.33
N ASP A 117 -30.57 -6.54 -7.45
CA ASP A 117 -31.21 -7.65 -6.75
C ASP A 117 -30.88 -7.64 -5.25
N THR A 118 -31.59 -8.47 -4.49
CA THR A 118 -31.43 -8.56 -3.03
C THR A 118 -30.01 -8.96 -2.62
N SER A 119 -29.34 -9.79 -3.42
CA SER A 119 -27.96 -10.21 -3.16
C SER A 119 -26.97 -9.07 -3.40
N ALA A 120 -27.09 -8.37 -4.53
CA ALA A 120 -26.25 -7.22 -4.85
C ALA A 120 -26.34 -6.14 -3.77
N TRP A 121 -27.58 -5.74 -3.39
CA TRP A 121 -27.75 -4.74 -2.35
C TRP A 121 -27.16 -5.18 -1.01
N ASN A 122 -27.62 -6.32 -0.46
CA ASN A 122 -27.27 -6.69 0.91
C ASN A 122 -25.81 -7.13 1.09
N LYS A 123 -25.18 -7.70 0.08
CA LYS A 123 -23.86 -8.33 0.21
C LYS A 123 -22.74 -7.60 -0.50
N LEU A 124 -23.04 -6.88 -1.57
CA LEU A 124 -22.01 -6.26 -2.41
C LEU A 124 -21.99 -4.74 -2.27
N VAL A 125 -23.14 -4.08 -2.27
CA VAL A 125 -23.20 -2.61 -2.34
C VAL A 125 -23.40 -1.96 -0.97
N SER A 126 -24.40 -2.37 -0.19
CA SER A 126 -24.66 -1.75 1.12
C SER A 126 -23.48 -1.80 2.11
N PRO A 127 -22.56 -2.80 2.06
CA PRO A 127 -21.38 -2.79 2.93
C PRO A 127 -20.38 -1.65 2.65
N ALA A 128 -20.45 -1.04 1.47
CA ALA A 128 -19.63 0.12 1.12
C ALA A 128 -20.15 1.44 1.71
N TYR A 129 -21.41 1.49 2.10
CA TYR A 129 -22.08 2.69 2.59
C TYR A 129 -22.13 2.76 4.12
N THR A 130 -22.34 3.94 4.62
CA THR A 130 -22.57 4.17 6.05
C THR A 130 -23.84 4.99 6.26
N GLU A 131 -24.28 5.10 7.50
CA GLU A 131 -25.46 5.89 7.87
C GLU A 131 -26.69 5.57 6.99
N ILE A 132 -26.91 4.29 6.75
CA ILE A 132 -28.06 3.83 5.97
C ILE A 132 -29.32 3.99 6.82
N HIS A 133 -30.23 4.81 6.33
CA HIS A 133 -31.52 5.08 6.96
C HIS A 133 -32.67 4.64 6.05
N GLY A 134 -33.66 3.96 6.62
CA GLY A 134 -34.77 3.44 5.85
C GLY A 134 -34.53 2.05 5.28
N HIS A 135 -35.03 1.77 4.09
CA HIS A 135 -34.89 0.47 3.42
C HIS A 135 -34.71 0.64 1.91
N TYR A 136 -34.14 -0.41 1.28
CA TYR A 136 -34.04 -0.49 -0.17
C TYR A 136 -35.46 -0.45 -0.79
N PRO A 137 -35.63 0.22 -1.96
CA PRO A 137 -36.95 0.33 -2.60
C PRO A 137 -37.56 -1.02 -2.94
N GLU A 138 -38.77 -1.29 -2.41
CA GLU A 138 -39.53 -2.51 -2.71
C GLU A 138 -40.70 -2.22 -3.65
N LYS A 139 -41.29 -1.00 -3.58
CA LYS A 139 -42.46 -0.61 -4.34
C LYS A 139 -42.09 0.36 -5.48
N LYS A 140 -42.87 0.33 -6.54
CA LYS A 140 -42.67 1.17 -7.74
C LYS A 140 -42.45 2.65 -7.50
N GLN A 141 -43.02 3.20 -6.44
CA GLN A 141 -42.92 4.62 -6.14
C GLN A 141 -41.81 4.94 -5.14
N GLU A 142 -41.06 3.97 -4.71
CA GLU A 142 -40.00 4.15 -3.74
C GLU A 142 -38.67 4.44 -4.44
N LEU A 143 -37.90 5.32 -3.82
CA LEU A 143 -36.58 5.75 -4.28
C LEU A 143 -35.65 5.86 -3.07
N MET A 144 -34.45 5.39 -3.18
CA MET A 144 -33.39 5.57 -2.19
C MET A 144 -32.27 6.43 -2.79
N LEU A 145 -31.82 7.45 -2.07
CA LEU A 145 -30.82 8.41 -2.57
C LEU A 145 -29.61 8.52 -1.66
N SER A 146 -28.50 8.93 -2.22
CA SER A 146 -27.32 9.30 -1.42
C SER A 146 -27.54 10.63 -0.68
N ALA A 147 -26.81 10.83 0.41
CA ALA A 147 -26.81 12.11 1.11
C ALA A 147 -26.35 13.26 0.21
N LYS A 148 -25.43 13.01 -0.74
CA LYS A 148 -24.97 13.98 -1.76
C LYS A 148 -26.13 14.40 -2.66
N SER A 149 -26.91 13.45 -3.18
CA SER A 149 -28.08 13.76 -4.03
C SER A 149 -29.14 14.58 -3.27
N LEU A 150 -29.39 14.26 -2.01
CA LEU A 150 -30.32 15.01 -1.17
C LEU A 150 -29.85 16.45 -0.93
N GLN A 151 -28.55 16.65 -0.72
CA GLN A 151 -27.96 17.97 -0.59
C GLN A 151 -28.08 18.79 -1.86
N GLN A 152 -27.86 18.17 -3.05
CA GLN A 152 -28.06 18.80 -4.36
C GLN A 152 -29.52 19.22 -4.57
N LEU A 153 -30.47 18.46 -4.01
CA LEU A 153 -31.89 18.81 -4.00
C LEU A 153 -32.26 19.89 -2.96
N GLY A 154 -31.31 20.36 -2.16
CA GLY A 154 -31.53 21.32 -1.09
C GLY A 154 -32.25 20.75 0.15
N ILE A 155 -32.18 19.43 0.34
CA ILE A 155 -32.85 18.73 1.45
C ILE A 155 -31.85 18.45 2.57
N GLU A 156 -31.82 19.33 3.57
CA GLU A 156 -30.93 19.18 4.74
C GLU A 156 -31.44 18.16 5.76
N THR A 157 -32.73 17.95 5.87
CA THR A 157 -33.33 17.02 6.84
C THR A 157 -34.27 16.03 6.14
N PRO A 158 -33.74 14.97 5.57
CA PRO A 158 -34.54 13.98 4.88
C PRO A 158 -35.46 13.22 5.84
N LYS A 159 -36.63 12.85 5.36
CA LYS A 159 -37.61 12.02 6.10
C LYS A 159 -38.13 10.94 5.19
N GLN A 160 -38.22 9.74 5.72
CA GLN A 160 -38.82 8.60 5.02
C GLN A 160 -40.28 8.93 4.65
N GLY A 161 -40.66 8.59 3.42
CA GLY A 161 -42.00 8.90 2.88
C GLY A 161 -42.14 10.32 2.28
N MET A 162 -41.07 11.12 2.23
CA MET A 162 -41.05 12.43 1.57
C MET A 162 -41.27 12.25 0.08
N LYS A 163 -42.11 13.11 -0.53
CA LYS A 163 -42.34 13.10 -1.98
C LYS A 163 -41.29 13.91 -2.71
N LEU A 164 -40.70 13.31 -3.72
CA LEU A 164 -39.69 13.87 -4.59
C LEU A 164 -40.19 13.82 -6.05
N SER A 165 -40.29 14.96 -6.70
CA SER A 165 -40.66 15.02 -8.11
C SER A 165 -39.39 15.25 -8.95
N LEU A 166 -39.04 14.24 -9.72
CA LEU A 166 -37.83 14.20 -10.54
C LEU A 166 -38.20 14.03 -12.01
N THR A 167 -37.38 14.58 -12.88
CA THR A 167 -37.39 14.24 -14.28
C THR A 167 -36.45 13.09 -14.49
N VAL A 168 -36.95 11.97 -14.99
CA VAL A 168 -36.14 10.78 -15.23
C VAL A 168 -35.94 10.59 -16.72
N GLN A 169 -34.72 10.49 -17.15
CA GLN A 169 -34.36 10.07 -18.49
C GLN A 169 -34.14 8.57 -18.49
N ILE A 170 -35.02 7.84 -19.20
CA ILE A 170 -35.00 6.38 -19.28
C ILE A 170 -34.34 5.99 -20.60
N GLY A 171 -33.11 5.44 -20.54
CA GLY A 171 -32.34 5.17 -21.75
C GLY A 171 -32.07 6.45 -22.56
N LEU A 172 -31.81 6.29 -23.87
CA LEU A 172 -31.35 7.39 -24.72
C LEU A 172 -32.44 8.40 -25.16
N PHE A 173 -33.74 8.02 -25.11
CA PHE A 173 -34.78 8.81 -25.81
C PHE A 173 -36.06 9.02 -25.02
N GLN A 174 -36.21 8.51 -23.84
CA GLN A 174 -37.48 8.61 -23.12
C GLN A 174 -37.31 9.41 -21.81
N THR A 175 -37.99 10.53 -21.73
CA THR A 175 -38.01 11.38 -20.53
C THR A 175 -39.40 11.37 -19.89
N ALA A 176 -39.48 11.13 -18.57
CA ALA A 176 -40.71 11.09 -17.81
C ALA A 176 -40.59 11.94 -16.53
N GLN A 177 -41.66 12.68 -16.20
CA GLN A 177 -41.77 13.30 -14.89
C GLN A 177 -42.38 12.33 -13.90
N GLU A 178 -41.62 11.93 -12.89
CA GLU A 178 -42.01 10.94 -11.92
C GLU A 178 -42.04 11.52 -10.51
N THR A 179 -42.93 10.98 -9.67
CA THR A 179 -42.99 11.38 -8.26
C THR A 179 -42.73 10.16 -7.39
N PHE A 180 -41.61 10.21 -6.70
CA PHE A 180 -41.17 9.14 -5.80
C PHE A 180 -41.42 9.45 -4.34
N LEU A 181 -41.46 8.40 -3.53
CA LEU A 181 -41.44 8.45 -2.08
C LEU A 181 -40.03 8.03 -1.62
N LEU A 182 -39.36 8.88 -0.85
CA LEU A 182 -38.05 8.56 -0.30
C LEU A 182 -38.18 7.37 0.66
N SER A 183 -37.70 6.18 0.26
CA SER A 183 -37.69 4.95 1.09
C SER A 183 -36.56 4.94 2.09
N GLY A 184 -35.44 5.56 1.70
CA GLY A 184 -34.25 5.61 2.53
C GLY A 184 -33.17 6.52 1.93
N TRP A 185 -32.11 6.70 2.68
CA TRP A 185 -30.91 7.42 2.21
C TRP A 185 -29.67 6.82 2.87
N TYR A 186 -28.52 7.09 2.27
CA TYR A 186 -27.24 6.57 2.71
C TYR A 186 -26.11 7.58 2.47
N THR A 187 -24.99 7.44 3.19
CA THR A 187 -23.77 8.17 2.93
C THR A 187 -22.84 7.31 2.08
N ASP A 188 -22.52 7.79 0.91
CA ASP A 188 -21.53 7.23 0.00
C ASP A 188 -20.20 8.01 0.08
N TYR A 189 -19.13 7.34 -0.31
CA TYR A 189 -17.77 7.87 -0.31
C TYR A 189 -17.11 7.77 -1.70
N THR A 190 -17.87 7.40 -2.71
CA THR A 190 -17.40 7.39 -4.08
C THR A 190 -17.06 8.81 -4.51
N ASP A 191 -15.96 8.99 -5.21
CA ASP A 191 -15.57 10.29 -5.75
C ASP A 191 -16.33 10.62 -7.03
N SER A 192 -17.22 9.74 -7.46
CA SER A 192 -18.12 9.96 -8.59
C SER A 192 -18.93 11.27 -8.43
N GLN A 193 -18.91 12.08 -9.45
CA GLN A 193 -19.74 13.29 -9.50
C GLN A 193 -21.23 12.96 -9.64
N ALA A 194 -21.54 11.80 -10.19
CA ALA A 194 -22.88 11.27 -10.31
C ALA A 194 -23.17 10.32 -9.15
N ALA A 195 -23.93 10.79 -8.17
CA ALA A 195 -24.41 9.92 -7.10
C ALA A 195 -25.38 8.87 -7.67
N VAL A 196 -25.42 7.71 -7.07
CA VAL A 196 -26.36 6.65 -7.48
C VAL A 196 -27.66 6.77 -6.66
N GLY A 197 -28.78 6.56 -7.32
CA GLY A 197 -30.11 6.42 -6.71
C GLY A 197 -30.66 5.03 -7.03
N TYR A 198 -31.32 4.42 -6.08
CA TYR A 198 -31.87 3.08 -6.28
C TYR A 198 -33.40 3.11 -6.41
N VAL A 199 -33.92 2.38 -7.40
CA VAL A 199 -35.35 2.14 -7.60
C VAL A 199 -35.67 0.66 -7.46
N SER A 200 -36.95 0.34 -7.28
CA SER A 200 -37.38 -1.05 -7.14
C SER A 200 -37.29 -1.84 -8.44
N GLU A 201 -37.11 -3.14 -8.35
CA GLU A 201 -37.16 -4.05 -9.51
C GLU A 201 -38.49 -3.94 -10.28
N GLU A 202 -39.61 -3.71 -9.57
CA GLU A 202 -40.92 -3.50 -10.21
C GLU A 202 -40.93 -2.20 -11.05
N LYS A 203 -40.22 -1.17 -10.64
CA LYS A 203 -40.12 0.08 -11.40
C LYS A 203 -39.21 -0.09 -12.62
N GLY A 204 -38.09 -0.79 -12.46
CA GLY A 204 -37.22 -1.17 -13.57
C GLY A 204 -37.97 -1.92 -14.65
N LYS A 205 -38.77 -2.93 -14.29
CA LYS A 205 -39.60 -3.68 -15.23
C LYS A 205 -40.67 -2.82 -15.93
N GLU A 206 -41.23 -1.84 -15.23
CA GLU A 206 -42.16 -0.88 -15.85
C GLU A 206 -41.46 -0.05 -16.93
N TRP A 207 -40.19 0.27 -16.77
CA TRP A 207 -39.37 0.98 -17.73
C TRP A 207 -38.75 0.10 -18.83
N GLY A 208 -38.97 -1.21 -18.77
CA GLY A 208 -38.49 -2.18 -19.76
C GLY A 208 -37.18 -2.85 -19.42
N TYR A 209 -36.72 -2.74 -18.17
CA TYR A 209 -35.49 -3.35 -17.68
C TYR A 209 -35.81 -4.53 -16.74
N ASP A 210 -35.44 -5.74 -17.14
CA ASP A 210 -35.61 -6.92 -16.30
C ASP A 210 -34.25 -7.56 -15.96
N LEU A 211 -33.90 -7.55 -14.68
CA LEU A 211 -32.68 -8.17 -14.14
C LEU A 211 -32.52 -9.66 -14.54
N GLN A 212 -33.64 -10.33 -14.90
CA GLN A 212 -33.62 -11.73 -15.28
C GLN A 212 -33.31 -11.97 -16.77
N GLU A 213 -33.54 -10.99 -17.62
CA GLU A 213 -33.29 -11.13 -19.06
C GLU A 213 -31.84 -10.74 -19.36
N THR A 214 -31.43 -9.55 -18.99
CA THR A 214 -30.07 -9.05 -19.21
C THR A 214 -29.71 -8.11 -18.08
N SER A 215 -28.59 -8.32 -17.45
CA SER A 215 -28.11 -7.49 -16.34
C SER A 215 -26.59 -7.55 -16.24
N ASP A 216 -26.01 -6.58 -15.59
CA ASP A 216 -24.62 -6.65 -15.17
C ASP A 216 -24.51 -7.55 -13.93
N ILE A 217 -23.51 -8.38 -13.89
CA ILE A 217 -23.22 -9.23 -12.74
C ILE A 217 -22.06 -8.65 -11.96
N LEU A 218 -22.34 -8.30 -10.72
CA LEU A 218 -21.34 -7.92 -9.74
C LEU A 218 -20.86 -9.16 -8.99
N LEU A 219 -19.54 -9.29 -8.83
CA LEU A 219 -18.96 -10.51 -8.28
C LEU A 219 -17.83 -10.21 -7.30
N ALA A 220 -17.92 -10.79 -6.10
CA ALA A 220 -16.84 -10.80 -5.11
C ALA A 220 -16.22 -12.19 -4.99
N GLN A 221 -14.90 -12.28 -4.99
CA GLN A 221 -14.16 -13.55 -4.94
C GLN A 221 -13.77 -13.94 -3.51
N THR A 222 -13.56 -15.23 -3.27
CA THR A 222 -13.04 -15.77 -2.01
C THR A 222 -11.55 -15.59 -1.86
N ASP A 223 -10.82 -15.58 -2.97
CA ASP A 223 -9.36 -15.53 -3.02
C ASP A 223 -8.88 -14.10 -3.29
N GLY A 224 -7.76 -13.73 -2.66
CA GLY A 224 -7.05 -12.51 -3.02
C GLY A 224 -6.31 -12.74 -4.35
N MET A 225 -6.78 -12.15 -5.45
CA MET A 225 -6.23 -12.37 -6.79
C MET A 225 -5.99 -11.08 -7.55
N GLU A 226 -4.96 -11.11 -8.42
CA GLU A 226 -4.71 -10.11 -9.45
C GLU A 226 -5.81 -10.16 -10.53
N TRP A 227 -6.12 -9.04 -11.13
CA TRP A 227 -7.17 -8.88 -12.14
C TRP A 227 -6.94 -9.78 -13.36
N GLN A 228 -5.72 -9.84 -13.92
CA GLN A 228 -5.38 -10.67 -15.09
C GLN A 228 -5.71 -12.16 -14.87
N LYS A 229 -5.30 -12.70 -13.72
CA LYS A 229 -5.59 -14.09 -13.37
C LYS A 229 -7.08 -14.36 -13.18
N THR A 230 -7.81 -13.35 -12.74
CA THR A 230 -9.26 -13.41 -12.57
C THR A 230 -9.95 -13.46 -13.92
N GLU A 231 -9.60 -12.59 -14.85
CA GLU A 231 -10.16 -12.55 -16.20
C GLU A 231 -9.90 -13.85 -16.95
N GLU A 232 -8.64 -14.28 -17.02
CA GLU A 232 -8.28 -15.56 -17.67
C GLU A 232 -9.07 -16.75 -17.11
N ARG A 233 -9.29 -16.77 -15.79
CA ARG A 233 -10.03 -17.82 -15.10
C ARG A 233 -11.52 -17.78 -15.46
N LEU A 234 -12.13 -16.59 -15.45
CA LEU A 234 -13.53 -16.40 -15.79
C LEU A 234 -13.83 -16.71 -17.25
N TYR A 235 -13.04 -16.20 -18.20
CA TYR A 235 -13.18 -16.52 -19.61
C TYR A 235 -13.09 -18.03 -19.89
N ARG A 236 -12.16 -18.71 -19.22
CA ARG A 236 -12.03 -20.17 -19.34
C ARG A 236 -13.24 -20.91 -18.76
N ASP A 237 -13.71 -20.52 -17.57
CA ASP A 237 -14.72 -21.27 -16.84
C ASP A 237 -16.14 -20.97 -17.37
N LEU A 238 -16.38 -19.77 -17.87
CA LEU A 238 -17.66 -19.39 -18.51
C LEU A 238 -17.74 -19.83 -19.98
N GLY A 239 -16.59 -20.04 -20.63
CA GLY A 239 -16.51 -20.58 -22.00
C GLY A 239 -17.01 -19.62 -23.09
N SER A 240 -17.12 -18.33 -22.83
CA SER A 240 -17.53 -17.32 -23.79
C SER A 240 -16.49 -16.20 -23.86
N LYS A 241 -16.05 -15.86 -25.08
CA LYS A 241 -15.16 -14.72 -25.33
C LYS A 241 -15.92 -13.44 -25.71
N GLU A 242 -17.23 -13.54 -25.87
CA GLU A 242 -18.09 -12.40 -26.22
C GLU A 242 -18.57 -11.61 -24.98
N LEU A 243 -18.29 -12.13 -23.78
CA LEU A 243 -18.63 -11.42 -22.54
C LEU A 243 -17.61 -10.32 -22.29
N LYS A 244 -18.08 -9.12 -22.02
CA LYS A 244 -17.23 -8.04 -21.52
C LYS A 244 -17.07 -8.22 -20.01
N ILE A 245 -15.89 -8.64 -19.61
CA ILE A 245 -15.53 -8.85 -18.21
C ILE A 245 -14.54 -7.77 -17.83
N THR A 246 -14.91 -6.95 -16.87
CA THR A 246 -14.02 -5.99 -16.23
C THR A 246 -13.66 -6.53 -14.85
N ALA A 247 -12.40 -6.80 -14.61
CA ALA A 247 -11.93 -7.32 -13.34
C ALA A 247 -10.85 -6.42 -12.77
N ASP A 248 -11.02 -6.04 -11.51
CA ASP A 248 -10.01 -5.35 -10.73
C ASP A 248 -9.30 -6.32 -9.80
N ASN A 249 -8.18 -5.87 -9.26
CA ASN A 249 -7.54 -6.57 -8.16
C ASN A 249 -8.51 -6.69 -6.99
N THR A 250 -8.61 -7.88 -6.39
CA THR A 250 -9.44 -7.99 -5.20
C THR A 250 -8.97 -7.03 -4.12
N PHE A 251 -9.88 -6.32 -3.46
CA PHE A 251 -9.55 -5.36 -2.40
C PHE A 251 -8.67 -5.96 -1.29
N ALA A 252 -8.81 -7.26 -1.03
CA ALA A 252 -7.96 -7.98 -0.09
C ALA A 252 -6.52 -8.14 -0.60
N TYR A 253 -6.32 -8.36 -1.89
CA TYR A 253 -5.01 -8.45 -2.52
C TYR A 253 -4.31 -7.09 -2.50
N GLU A 254 -5.01 -6.04 -2.93
CA GLU A 254 -4.48 -4.68 -2.90
C GLU A 254 -4.13 -4.21 -1.49
N ALA A 255 -5.05 -4.38 -0.53
CA ALA A 255 -4.81 -3.99 0.85
C ALA A 255 -3.57 -4.64 1.46
N ILE A 256 -3.17 -5.82 0.99
CA ILE A 256 -1.94 -6.48 1.43
C ILE A 256 -0.74 -5.98 0.61
N ASN A 257 -0.88 -5.76 -0.68
CA ASN A 257 0.19 -5.18 -1.50
C ASN A 257 0.57 -3.77 -1.05
N ARG A 258 -0.39 -3.01 -0.55
CA ARG A 258 -0.17 -1.70 0.09
C ARG A 258 0.46 -1.78 1.50
N LEU A 259 0.66 -2.98 2.05
CA LEU A 259 1.62 -3.15 3.13
C LEU A 259 3.02 -2.95 2.54
N THR A 260 3.64 -1.83 2.85
CA THR A 260 4.90 -1.33 2.32
C THR A 260 5.92 -2.42 1.99
N GLY A 261 6.23 -2.61 0.72
CA GLY A 261 7.15 -3.64 0.24
C GLY A 261 6.53 -5.03 0.01
N GLY A 262 5.21 -5.16 0.08
CA GLY A 262 4.50 -6.40 -0.23
C GLY A 262 4.65 -7.52 0.79
N TYR A 263 4.17 -8.70 0.42
CA TYR A 263 4.16 -9.90 1.28
C TYR A 263 5.56 -10.35 1.74
N GLU A 264 6.56 -10.21 0.90
CA GLU A 264 7.90 -10.73 1.15
C GLU A 264 8.59 -9.99 2.30
N LEU A 265 8.53 -8.65 2.28
CA LEU A 265 9.11 -7.83 3.33
C LEU A 265 8.33 -7.98 4.64
N ALA A 266 7.00 -8.05 4.57
CA ALA A 266 6.16 -8.32 5.75
C ALA A 266 6.48 -9.68 6.39
N ALA A 267 6.67 -10.74 5.59
CA ALA A 267 7.06 -12.06 6.07
C ALA A 267 8.46 -12.07 6.71
N CYS A 268 9.43 -11.41 6.08
CA CYS A 268 10.76 -11.24 6.66
C CYS A 268 10.71 -10.49 8.00
N GLY A 269 9.96 -9.40 8.07
CA GLY A 269 9.75 -8.65 9.30
C GLY A 269 9.11 -9.50 10.39
N ALA A 270 8.09 -10.27 10.07
CA ALA A 270 7.42 -11.18 11.00
C ALA A 270 8.38 -12.23 11.56
N LEU A 271 9.24 -12.84 10.71
CA LEU A 271 10.25 -13.81 11.15
C LEU A 271 11.27 -13.19 12.12
N VAL A 272 11.72 -11.97 11.84
CA VAL A 272 12.65 -11.25 12.74
C VAL A 272 11.99 -10.98 14.09
N ILE A 273 10.74 -10.58 14.11
CA ILE A 273 9.97 -10.32 15.34
C ILE A 273 9.78 -11.61 16.16
N LEU A 274 9.35 -12.70 15.52
CA LEU A 274 9.19 -13.99 16.17
C LEU A 274 10.51 -14.50 16.74
N PHE A 275 11.61 -14.34 16.01
CA PHE A 275 12.94 -14.69 16.47
C PHE A 275 13.40 -13.82 17.64
N GLY A 276 13.15 -12.52 17.61
CA GLY A 276 13.43 -11.62 18.73
C GLY A 276 12.69 -12.01 20.01
N MET A 277 11.40 -12.38 19.91
CA MET A 277 10.61 -12.86 21.05
C MET A 277 11.09 -14.22 21.54
N PHE A 278 11.48 -15.12 20.62
CA PHE A 278 12.13 -16.37 20.99
C PHE A 278 13.39 -16.12 21.82
N LEU A 279 14.27 -15.23 21.38
CA LEU A 279 15.49 -14.89 22.10
C LEU A 279 15.21 -14.33 23.49
N LEU A 280 14.18 -13.49 23.63
CA LEU A 280 13.78 -12.90 24.91
C LEU A 280 13.41 -14.00 25.93
N ILE A 281 12.45 -14.87 25.60
CA ILE A 281 11.96 -15.91 26.50
C ILE A 281 13.06 -16.95 26.78
N TYR A 282 13.77 -17.38 25.73
CA TYR A 282 14.85 -18.35 25.86
C TYR A 282 15.98 -17.86 26.79
N ASN A 283 16.36 -16.57 26.65
CA ASN A 283 17.37 -15.98 27.51
C ASN A 283 16.95 -15.93 28.98
N VAL A 284 15.71 -15.50 29.26
CA VAL A 284 15.16 -15.46 30.62
C VAL A 284 15.18 -16.82 31.25
N MET A 285 14.77 -17.86 30.53
CA MET A 285 14.76 -19.25 31.02
C MET A 285 16.16 -19.79 31.20
N LYS A 286 17.08 -19.56 30.28
CA LYS A 286 18.47 -20.04 30.34
C LYS A 286 19.26 -19.39 31.47
N ILE A 287 19.00 -18.15 31.80
CA ILE A 287 19.65 -17.42 32.88
C ILE A 287 19.29 -18.06 34.24
N SER A 288 18.02 -18.43 34.42
CA SER A 288 17.56 -19.05 35.67
C SER A 288 18.05 -20.48 35.86
N MET A 289 18.45 -21.15 34.79
CA MET A 289 18.80 -22.57 34.77
C MET A 289 19.81 -22.98 35.82
N ASN A 290 20.87 -22.19 36.08
CA ASN A 290 21.90 -22.52 37.05
C ASN A 290 21.38 -22.56 38.49
N ARG A 291 20.47 -21.64 38.84
CA ARG A 291 19.82 -21.65 40.15
C ARG A 291 18.84 -22.80 40.27
N ASP A 292 18.13 -23.08 39.20
CA ASP A 292 17.18 -24.18 39.16
C ASP A 292 17.91 -25.53 39.30
N ILE A 293 19.12 -25.71 38.69
CA ILE A 293 19.97 -26.88 38.83
C ILE A 293 20.37 -27.05 40.28
N GLN A 294 20.86 -26.02 40.98
CA GLN A 294 21.25 -26.09 42.37
C GLN A 294 20.08 -26.44 43.30
N GLN A 295 18.95 -25.78 43.15
CA GLN A 295 17.76 -26.02 43.98
C GLN A 295 17.17 -27.41 43.77
N MET A 296 17.06 -27.84 42.52
CA MET A 296 16.52 -29.16 42.19
C MET A 296 17.52 -30.28 42.53
N GLY A 297 18.84 -29.98 42.43
CA GLY A 297 19.90 -30.88 42.90
C GLY A 297 19.82 -31.16 44.38
N LEU A 298 19.55 -30.16 45.21
CA LEU A 298 19.33 -30.36 46.65
C LEU A 298 18.11 -31.25 46.92
N LEU A 299 17.01 -31.07 46.19
CA LEU A 299 15.84 -31.95 46.28
C LEU A 299 16.21 -33.41 45.88
N TYR A 300 17.08 -33.55 44.90
CA TYR A 300 17.53 -34.87 44.43
C TYR A 300 18.35 -35.61 45.49
N THR A 301 19.17 -34.86 46.27
CA THR A 301 19.94 -35.45 47.36
C THR A 301 19.08 -35.95 48.52
N ILE A 302 17.89 -35.38 48.71
CA ILE A 302 16.92 -35.81 49.74
C ILE A 302 16.01 -36.97 49.25
N GLY A 303 16.25 -37.49 48.02
CA GLY A 303 15.53 -38.66 47.50
C GLY A 303 14.33 -38.33 46.61
N THR A 304 14.16 -37.09 46.14
CA THR A 304 13.07 -36.71 45.21
C THR A 304 13.33 -37.37 43.84
N THR A 305 12.30 -37.98 43.26
CA THR A 305 12.43 -38.64 41.94
C THR A 305 12.46 -37.64 40.79
N LYS A 306 13.07 -38.04 39.67
CA LYS A 306 13.11 -37.22 38.44
C LYS A 306 11.72 -36.76 37.95
N ARG A 307 10.69 -37.61 38.13
CA ARG A 307 9.28 -37.29 37.78
C ARG A 307 8.69 -36.21 38.70
N GLN A 308 8.99 -36.26 39.99
CA GLN A 308 8.52 -35.29 40.98
C GLN A 308 9.16 -33.93 40.75
N ILE A 309 10.48 -33.86 40.48
CA ILE A 309 11.19 -32.62 40.13
C ILE A 309 10.59 -31.96 38.89
N LYS A 310 10.34 -32.74 37.81
CA LYS A 310 9.66 -32.23 36.63
C LYS A 310 8.30 -31.64 36.97
N ARG A 311 7.48 -32.32 37.77
CA ARG A 311 6.14 -31.84 38.17
C ARG A 311 6.19 -30.52 38.98
N ILE A 312 7.12 -30.41 39.93
CA ILE A 312 7.33 -29.19 40.73
C ILE A 312 7.68 -28.03 39.80
N TYR A 313 8.65 -28.22 38.91
CA TYR A 313 9.14 -27.21 37.99
C TYR A 313 8.05 -26.73 37.02
N PHE A 314 7.37 -27.69 36.37
CA PHE A 314 6.29 -27.34 35.45
C PHE A 314 5.09 -26.63 36.14
N ARG A 315 4.71 -27.04 37.36
CA ARG A 315 3.66 -26.34 38.14
C ARG A 315 4.06 -24.91 38.45
N GLN A 316 5.31 -24.66 38.77
CA GLN A 316 5.84 -23.34 39.04
C GLN A 316 5.80 -22.46 37.77
N ILE A 317 6.30 -23.00 36.64
CA ILE A 317 6.29 -22.26 35.35
C ILE A 317 4.88 -22.01 34.88
N LEU A 318 3.97 -22.99 34.98
CA LEU A 318 2.58 -22.85 34.58
C LEU A 318 1.86 -21.73 35.34
N ALA A 319 2.10 -21.60 36.65
CA ALA A 319 1.50 -20.53 37.43
C ALA A 319 1.97 -19.14 36.96
N VAL A 320 3.26 -18.99 36.63
CA VAL A 320 3.82 -17.75 36.11
C VAL A 320 3.32 -17.48 34.69
N LEU A 321 3.23 -18.53 33.87
CA LEU A 321 2.72 -18.44 32.52
C LEU A 321 1.25 -17.96 32.48
N LEU A 322 0.40 -18.55 33.30
CA LEU A 322 -1.01 -18.16 33.38
C LEU A 322 -1.18 -16.68 33.77
N LEU A 323 -0.41 -16.19 34.74
CA LEU A 323 -0.43 -14.77 35.11
C LEU A 323 0.12 -13.89 33.99
N GLY A 324 1.18 -14.30 33.30
CA GLY A 324 1.75 -13.58 32.17
C GLY A 324 0.78 -13.52 30.97
N VAL A 325 0.09 -14.63 30.69
CA VAL A 325 -0.95 -14.68 29.65
C VAL A 325 -2.12 -13.76 30.00
N LEU A 326 -2.61 -13.81 31.24
CA LEU A 326 -3.73 -12.96 31.68
C LEU A 326 -3.39 -11.48 31.53
N LEU A 327 -2.23 -11.05 32.02
CA LEU A 327 -1.77 -9.67 31.91
C LEU A 327 -1.52 -9.28 30.44
N GLY A 328 -0.86 -10.15 29.69
CA GLY A 328 -0.57 -9.92 28.28
C GLY A 328 -1.85 -9.74 27.46
N SER A 329 -2.83 -10.61 27.64
CA SER A 329 -4.12 -10.53 26.96
C SER A 329 -4.92 -9.28 27.36
N LEU A 330 -4.89 -8.91 28.65
CA LEU A 330 -5.57 -7.71 29.13
C LEU A 330 -4.97 -6.43 28.49
N PHE A 331 -3.65 -6.27 28.55
CA PHE A 331 -2.96 -5.12 27.97
C PHE A 331 -3.13 -5.08 26.45
N SER A 332 -2.99 -6.20 25.77
CA SER A 332 -3.18 -6.31 24.32
C SER A 332 -4.61 -5.94 23.92
N GLY A 333 -5.60 -6.49 24.63
CA GLY A 333 -7.00 -6.18 24.37
C GLY A 333 -7.32 -4.69 24.56
N MET A 334 -6.80 -4.10 25.64
CA MET A 334 -6.99 -2.67 25.92
C MET A 334 -6.38 -1.79 24.81
N ILE A 335 -5.17 -2.10 24.36
CA ILE A 335 -4.47 -1.32 23.33
C ILE A 335 -5.19 -1.47 21.98
N LEU A 336 -5.51 -2.70 21.57
CA LEU A 336 -6.15 -2.96 20.27
C LEU A 336 -7.62 -2.51 20.21
N TYR A 337 -8.29 -2.42 21.33
CA TYR A 337 -9.68 -1.98 21.36
C TYR A 337 -9.84 -0.47 21.52
N LEU A 338 -8.98 0.19 22.31
CA LEU A 338 -9.14 1.62 22.64
C LEU A 338 -8.20 2.54 21.84
N LEU A 339 -6.94 2.13 21.66
CA LEU A 339 -5.89 3.03 21.14
C LEU A 339 -5.73 2.91 19.63
N ILE A 340 -5.55 1.70 19.12
CA ILE A 340 -5.20 1.47 17.72
C ILE A 340 -6.34 1.86 16.77
N PRO A 341 -7.61 1.53 17.00
CA PRO A 341 -8.69 1.91 16.10
C PRO A 341 -8.78 3.42 15.90
N LYS A 342 -8.57 4.17 16.99
CA LYS A 342 -8.60 5.63 16.94
C LYS A 342 -7.45 6.21 16.12
N ILE A 343 -6.25 5.66 16.26
CA ILE A 343 -5.07 6.12 15.51
C ILE A 343 -5.20 5.78 14.03
N LEU A 344 -5.50 4.52 13.70
CA LEU A 344 -5.62 4.08 12.32
C LEU A 344 -6.85 4.69 11.63
N GLY A 345 -8.01 4.70 12.30
CA GLY A 345 -9.23 5.25 11.74
C GLY A 345 -9.12 6.72 11.36
N SER A 346 -8.48 7.54 12.21
CA SER A 346 -8.30 8.97 11.93
C SER A 346 -7.30 9.25 10.80
N ARG A 347 -6.41 8.31 10.48
CA ARG A 347 -5.37 8.50 9.45
C ARG A 347 -5.72 7.85 8.11
N TYR A 348 -6.31 6.68 8.13
CA TYR A 348 -6.58 5.92 6.91
C TYR A 348 -8.03 5.99 6.44
N LEU A 349 -8.97 6.36 7.33
CA LEU A 349 -10.39 6.50 7.01
C LEU A 349 -10.87 7.96 7.10
N ASN A 350 -9.96 8.92 7.06
CA ASN A 350 -10.31 10.32 6.95
C ASN A 350 -10.99 10.56 5.60
N GLY A 351 -12.16 11.20 5.61
CA GLY A 351 -12.98 11.35 4.39
C GLY A 351 -13.84 10.12 4.03
N TYR A 352 -13.56 8.95 4.60
CA TYR A 352 -14.27 7.69 4.31
C TYR A 352 -15.11 7.21 5.51
N GLY A 353 -15.86 8.10 6.17
CA GLY A 353 -16.76 7.75 7.27
C GLY A 353 -16.10 7.53 8.64
N GLY A 354 -14.81 7.83 8.77
CA GLY A 354 -14.11 7.85 10.04
C GLY A 354 -14.01 6.50 10.76
N SER A 355 -13.68 6.56 12.06
CA SER A 355 -13.36 5.40 12.89
C SER A 355 -14.57 4.77 13.62
N GLY A 356 -15.80 5.20 13.37
CA GLY A 356 -16.97 4.84 14.19
C GLY A 356 -17.23 3.33 14.31
N GLU A 357 -17.01 2.56 13.26
CA GLU A 357 -17.23 1.10 13.23
C GLU A 357 -15.94 0.29 13.04
N PHE A 358 -14.80 0.95 13.03
CA PHE A 358 -13.52 0.31 12.73
C PHE A 358 -12.98 -0.47 13.93
N GLN A 359 -13.07 -1.79 13.88
CA GLN A 359 -12.53 -2.68 14.92
C GLN A 359 -11.27 -3.38 14.44
N VAL A 360 -10.16 -3.14 15.15
CA VAL A 360 -8.85 -3.77 14.90
C VAL A 360 -8.66 -5.05 15.70
N PHE A 361 -9.38 -5.21 16.80
CA PHE A 361 -9.23 -6.36 17.67
C PHE A 361 -9.61 -7.67 16.96
N SER A 362 -8.62 -8.55 16.82
CA SER A 362 -8.80 -9.90 16.27
C SER A 362 -8.52 -10.95 17.35
N PRO A 363 -9.53 -11.72 17.79
CA PRO A 363 -9.34 -12.82 18.72
C PRO A 363 -8.35 -13.87 18.20
N ALA A 364 -8.31 -14.11 16.89
CA ALA A 364 -7.40 -15.07 16.26
C ALA A 364 -5.93 -14.67 16.44
N ILE A 365 -5.59 -13.39 16.22
CA ILE A 365 -4.24 -12.87 16.44
C ILE A 365 -3.83 -12.99 17.90
N LEU A 366 -4.73 -12.64 18.83
CA LEU A 366 -4.47 -12.79 20.27
C LEU A 366 -4.23 -14.26 20.64
N LEU A 367 -5.08 -15.18 20.16
CA LEU A 367 -4.93 -16.61 20.42
C LEU A 367 -3.63 -17.18 19.83
N ALA A 368 -3.25 -16.76 18.63
CA ALA A 368 -1.98 -17.15 17.99
C ALA A 368 -0.77 -16.63 18.81
N ALA A 369 -0.80 -15.36 19.24
CA ALA A 369 0.26 -14.78 20.07
C ALA A 369 0.37 -15.49 21.44
N VAL A 370 -0.76 -15.79 22.09
CA VAL A 370 -0.81 -16.56 23.33
C VAL A 370 -0.29 -17.98 23.09
N GLY A 371 -0.76 -18.66 22.04
CA GLY A 371 -0.29 -19.99 21.66
C GLY A 371 1.21 -20.06 21.44
N PHE A 372 1.76 -19.10 20.70
CA PHE A 372 3.20 -18.96 20.48
C PHE A 372 3.96 -18.78 21.80
N ALA A 373 3.54 -17.83 22.65
CA ALA A 373 4.19 -17.59 23.94
C ALA A 373 4.12 -18.80 24.87
N VAL A 374 3.01 -19.54 24.90
CA VAL A 374 2.82 -20.77 25.67
C VAL A 374 3.75 -21.87 25.15
N ILE A 375 3.72 -22.15 23.86
CA ILE A 375 4.57 -23.20 23.22
C ILE A 375 6.05 -22.87 23.47
N LEU A 376 6.43 -21.63 23.28
CA LEU A 376 7.81 -21.19 23.46
C LEU A 376 8.26 -21.30 24.93
N THR A 377 7.43 -20.87 25.88
CA THR A 377 7.76 -20.94 27.32
C THR A 377 7.81 -22.39 27.80
N LEU A 378 6.86 -23.22 27.43
CA LEU A 378 6.85 -24.64 27.84
C LEU A 378 7.95 -25.43 27.14
N GLY A 379 8.22 -25.13 25.84
CA GLY A 379 9.33 -25.76 25.10
C GLY A 379 10.70 -25.42 25.71
N THR A 380 10.94 -24.13 26.01
CA THR A 380 12.18 -23.72 26.69
C THR A 380 12.28 -24.28 28.10
N ALA A 381 11.17 -24.33 28.85
CA ALA A 381 11.11 -24.97 30.15
C ALA A 381 11.46 -26.47 30.10
N TRP A 382 10.96 -27.15 29.06
CA TRP A 382 11.25 -28.55 28.82
C TRP A 382 12.75 -28.79 28.53
N LEU A 383 13.35 -27.96 27.71
CA LEU A 383 14.80 -28.01 27.41
C LEU A 383 15.64 -27.80 28.67
N VAL A 384 15.27 -26.80 29.47
CA VAL A 384 15.96 -26.49 30.75
C VAL A 384 15.82 -27.63 31.73
N ILE A 385 14.60 -28.15 31.99
CA ILE A 385 14.42 -29.26 32.98
C ILE A 385 15.03 -30.56 32.50
N ARG A 386 15.06 -30.83 31.20
CA ARG A 386 15.76 -31.99 30.65
C ARG A 386 17.25 -31.96 31.03
N HIS A 387 17.88 -30.80 30.90
CA HIS A 387 19.29 -30.60 31.29
C HIS A 387 19.48 -30.70 32.80
N VAL A 388 18.59 -30.10 33.62
CA VAL A 388 18.63 -30.20 35.09
C VAL A 388 18.54 -31.64 35.59
N VAL A 389 17.68 -32.46 35.01
CA VAL A 389 17.45 -33.85 35.40
C VAL A 389 18.51 -34.81 34.85
N SER A 390 19.29 -34.41 33.85
CA SER A 390 20.40 -35.16 33.27
C SER A 390 21.71 -34.98 34.07
N THR A 391 21.87 -33.92 34.85
CA THR A 391 23.03 -33.67 35.71
C THR A 391 23.03 -34.60 36.92
N SER A 392 24.21 -35.09 37.32
CA SER A 392 24.35 -35.95 38.49
C SER A 392 24.16 -35.19 39.81
N CYS A 393 23.74 -35.89 40.90
CA CYS A 393 23.52 -35.23 42.19
C CYS A 393 24.79 -34.57 42.75
N VAL A 394 25.96 -35.17 42.53
CA VAL A 394 27.25 -34.64 42.95
C VAL A 394 27.64 -33.42 42.13
N GLU A 395 27.41 -33.47 40.83
CA GLU A 395 27.70 -32.39 39.92
C GLU A 395 26.77 -31.19 40.17
N SER A 396 25.52 -31.44 40.52
CA SER A 396 24.53 -30.38 40.82
C SER A 396 24.76 -29.71 42.19
N SER A 397 25.30 -30.47 43.19
CA SER A 397 25.63 -29.92 44.51
C SER A 397 26.96 -29.14 44.51
N THR A 398 27.89 -29.53 43.67
CA THR A 398 29.23 -28.92 43.54
C THR A 398 29.31 -27.93 42.39
N ALA A 399 28.30 -27.90 41.55
CA ALA A 399 28.26 -27.06 40.33
C ALA A 399 28.23 -25.56 40.64
N ILE A 400 29.40 -25.01 40.80
CA ILE A 400 29.67 -23.64 40.37
C ILE A 400 29.77 -23.74 38.84
N TYR A 401 28.60 -23.83 38.18
CA TYR A 401 28.49 -23.96 36.73
C TYR A 401 29.13 -22.74 36.06
N GLY A 402 30.15 -22.99 35.27
CA GLY A 402 30.89 -21.98 34.52
C GLY A 402 32.35 -21.87 34.92
N ILE A 403 32.81 -22.57 35.97
CA ILE A 403 34.26 -22.70 36.25
C ILE A 403 34.76 -23.95 35.52
N ARG A 404 35.03 -23.81 34.22
CA ARG A 404 36.05 -24.61 33.59
C ARG A 404 37.33 -24.30 34.35
N GLN A 405 37.97 -25.31 35.01
CA GLN A 405 39.26 -25.11 35.62
C GLN A 405 40.18 -24.34 34.67
N PRO A 406 40.78 -23.22 35.07
CA PRO A 406 41.65 -22.48 34.19
C PRO A 406 42.73 -23.40 33.71
N SER A 407 42.81 -23.68 32.43
CA SER A 407 43.98 -24.25 31.80
C SER A 407 45.17 -23.51 32.35
N LYS A 408 46.23 -24.27 32.82
CA LYS A 408 47.48 -23.73 33.37
C LYS A 408 48.24 -22.93 32.29
N ARG A 409 47.64 -21.87 31.74
CA ARG A 409 48.30 -20.94 30.87
C ARG A 409 48.95 -19.88 31.75
N LYS A 410 50.28 -19.90 31.80
CA LYS A 410 51.07 -18.85 32.47
C LYS A 410 50.59 -17.47 31.93
N VAL A 411 49.90 -16.72 32.80
CA VAL A 411 49.52 -15.36 32.51
C VAL A 411 50.75 -14.50 32.59
N ASN A 412 51.28 -14.09 31.48
CA ASN A 412 52.33 -13.06 31.45
C ASN A 412 51.71 -11.73 31.94
N LEU A 413 51.96 -11.43 33.22
CA LEU A 413 51.60 -10.16 33.84
C LEU A 413 52.56 -9.04 33.33
N LYS A 414 52.34 -8.59 32.11
CA LYS A 414 52.86 -7.28 31.66
C LYS A 414 52.23 -6.22 32.57
N LYS A 415 53.01 -5.30 33.09
CA LYS A 415 52.52 -4.14 33.88
C LYS A 415 51.36 -3.46 33.17
N ARG A 416 50.12 -3.76 33.56
CA ARG A 416 48.91 -3.10 33.10
C ARG A 416 48.60 -1.94 34.07
N THR A 417 48.01 -0.90 33.55
CA THR A 417 47.43 0.15 34.39
C THR A 417 46.28 -0.40 35.22
N LYS A 418 46.01 0.10 36.42
CA LYS A 418 44.87 -0.35 37.28
C LYS A 418 43.53 -0.41 36.54
N THR A 419 43.31 0.48 35.60
CA THR A 419 42.12 0.49 34.73
C THR A 419 42.12 -0.62 33.68
N GLY A 420 43.28 -0.98 33.14
CA GLY A 420 43.41 -2.09 32.19
C GLY A 420 43.21 -3.47 32.83
N GLU A 421 43.52 -3.59 34.13
CA GLU A 421 43.23 -4.82 34.89
C GLU A 421 41.73 -5.08 35.10
N ILE A 422 40.97 -4.02 35.43
CA ILE A 422 39.51 -4.08 35.58
C ILE A 422 38.86 -4.38 34.24
N GLY A 423 39.32 -3.76 33.14
CA GLY A 423 38.85 -4.06 31.80
C GLY A 423 39.10 -5.51 31.39
N TYR A 424 40.26 -6.05 31.71
CA TYR A 424 40.56 -7.46 31.45
C TYR A 424 39.68 -8.43 32.29
N MET A 425 39.41 -8.09 33.54
CA MET A 425 38.45 -8.83 34.37
C MET A 425 37.06 -8.81 33.80
N ALA A 426 36.59 -7.62 33.35
CA ALA A 426 35.30 -7.46 32.69
C ALA A 426 35.21 -8.33 31.42
N TRP A 427 36.25 -8.33 30.60
CA TRP A 427 36.31 -9.19 29.39
C TRP A 427 36.30 -10.69 29.75
N GLN A 428 37.04 -11.13 30.78
CA GLN A 428 37.00 -12.52 31.23
C GLN A 428 35.61 -12.93 31.72
N ASN A 429 34.88 -12.02 32.38
CA ASN A 429 33.52 -12.24 32.83
C ASN A 429 32.54 -12.42 31.65
N VAL A 430 32.62 -11.52 30.65
CA VAL A 430 31.84 -11.63 29.40
C VAL A 430 32.17 -12.96 28.70
N ARG A 431 33.46 -13.29 28.54
CA ARG A 431 33.91 -14.51 27.86
C ARG A 431 33.51 -15.79 28.60
N ARG A 432 33.35 -15.73 29.91
CA ARG A 432 32.91 -16.89 30.75
C ARG A 432 31.51 -17.34 30.35
N TYR A 433 30.66 -16.41 29.91
CA TYR A 433 29.28 -16.69 29.53
C TYR A 433 29.00 -16.37 28.05
N LYS A 434 29.86 -16.81 27.13
CA LYS A 434 29.81 -16.48 25.69
C LYS A 434 28.42 -16.62 25.06
N GLY A 435 27.68 -17.67 25.36
CA GLY A 435 26.37 -17.91 24.80
C GLY A 435 25.32 -16.87 25.23
N ARG A 436 25.41 -16.36 26.48
CA ARG A 436 24.53 -15.29 26.96
C ARG A 436 24.90 -13.96 26.31
N PHE A 437 26.20 -13.69 26.25
CA PHE A 437 26.72 -12.49 25.61
C PHE A 437 26.23 -12.40 24.15
N LEU A 438 26.47 -13.47 23.38
CA LEU A 438 26.08 -13.51 21.96
C LEU A 438 24.56 -13.30 21.76
N LEU A 439 23.74 -14.02 22.52
CA LEU A 439 22.28 -13.93 22.41
C LEU A 439 21.76 -12.53 22.75
N THR A 440 22.38 -11.86 23.72
CA THR A 440 22.01 -10.50 24.11
C THR A 440 22.44 -9.48 23.06
N VAL A 441 23.66 -9.62 22.57
CA VAL A 441 24.18 -8.74 21.50
C VAL A 441 23.30 -8.87 20.26
N ILE A 442 22.90 -10.08 19.85
CA ILE A 442 21.98 -10.30 18.73
C ILE A 442 20.61 -9.65 19.01
N SER A 443 20.07 -9.83 20.23
CA SER A 443 18.76 -9.25 20.57
C SER A 443 18.77 -7.72 20.58
N LEU A 444 19.84 -7.09 21.07
CA LEU A 444 20.00 -5.64 21.03
C LEU A 444 20.24 -5.14 19.60
N PHE A 445 21.09 -5.84 18.86
CA PHE A 445 21.35 -5.55 17.45
C PHE A 445 20.05 -5.55 16.63
N LEU A 446 19.26 -6.62 16.72
CA LEU A 446 17.99 -6.73 16.01
C LEU A 446 17.01 -5.60 16.39
N GLY A 447 16.96 -5.21 17.67
CA GLY A 447 16.09 -4.12 18.10
C GLY A 447 16.45 -2.76 17.50
N VAL A 448 17.75 -2.44 17.42
CA VAL A 448 18.22 -1.18 16.81
C VAL A 448 18.15 -1.27 15.29
N GLU A 449 18.53 -2.40 14.71
CA GLU A 449 18.51 -2.61 13.26
C GLU A 449 17.10 -2.47 12.68
N MET A 450 16.09 -3.02 13.36
CA MET A 450 14.70 -2.85 12.94
C MET A 450 14.22 -1.40 13.02
N LEU A 451 14.75 -0.61 13.96
CA LEU A 451 14.48 0.82 14.00
C LEU A 451 15.09 1.52 12.77
N LEU A 452 16.35 1.21 12.44
CA LEU A 452 17.03 1.79 11.28
C LEU A 452 16.37 1.36 9.97
N ALA A 453 16.03 0.10 9.82
CA ALA A 453 15.30 -0.43 8.66
C ALA A 453 13.94 0.24 8.49
N SER A 454 13.19 0.41 9.58
CA SER A 454 11.92 1.12 9.58
C SER A 454 12.05 2.56 9.07
N VAL A 455 13.08 3.27 9.50
CA VAL A 455 13.35 4.64 9.06
C VAL A 455 13.70 4.66 7.57
N VAL A 456 14.60 3.77 7.13
CA VAL A 456 14.99 3.67 5.70
C VAL A 456 13.78 3.42 4.81
N ILE A 457 12.90 2.49 5.21
CA ILE A 457 11.69 2.17 4.43
C ILE A 457 10.72 3.35 4.40
N THR A 458 10.51 4.01 5.54
CA THR A 458 9.50 5.09 5.62
C THR A 458 9.98 6.43 5.10
N GLU A 459 11.25 6.76 5.22
CA GLU A 459 11.83 7.99 4.67
C GLU A 459 12.20 7.82 3.20
N GLY A 460 12.71 6.65 2.80
CA GLY A 460 13.02 6.34 1.41
C GLY A 460 11.78 6.17 0.55
N GLY A 461 10.66 5.71 1.12
CA GLY A 461 9.36 5.61 0.45
C GLY A 461 8.53 6.90 0.50
N ASP A 462 9.13 8.04 0.83
CA ASP A 462 8.48 9.35 0.80
C ASP A 462 8.52 9.93 -0.61
N TYR A 463 7.40 9.85 -1.33
CA TYR A 463 7.27 10.32 -2.71
C TYR A 463 6.80 11.78 -2.83
N THR A 464 6.70 12.51 -1.73
CA THR A 464 6.31 13.93 -1.77
C THR A 464 7.25 14.77 -2.63
N HIS A 465 8.54 14.42 -2.68
CA HIS A 465 9.54 15.08 -3.52
C HIS A 465 9.28 14.98 -5.02
N VAL A 466 8.52 13.96 -5.46
CA VAL A 466 8.08 13.81 -6.85
C VAL A 466 6.89 14.72 -7.11
N ILE A 467 5.91 14.71 -6.19
CA ILE A 467 4.72 15.57 -6.29
C ILE A 467 5.12 17.05 -6.25
N GLU A 468 6.12 17.42 -5.45
CA GLU A 468 6.61 18.82 -5.33
C GLU A 468 7.14 19.38 -6.65
N LYS A 469 7.60 18.54 -7.58
CA LYS A 469 8.08 18.95 -8.90
C LYS A 469 6.95 19.21 -9.90
N ARG A 470 5.73 18.80 -9.60
CA ARG A 470 4.58 18.95 -10.49
C ARG A 470 4.06 20.39 -10.52
N PRO A 471 3.35 20.80 -11.59
CA PRO A 471 2.63 22.07 -11.62
C PRO A 471 1.59 22.12 -10.49
N ASP A 472 1.17 23.32 -10.11
CA ASP A 472 0.20 23.49 -9.03
C ASP A 472 -1.15 22.90 -9.40
N PHE A 473 -1.55 23.06 -10.67
CA PHE A 473 -2.74 22.42 -11.23
C PHE A 473 -2.44 21.85 -12.60
N LEU A 474 -3.03 20.72 -12.85
CA LEU A 474 -2.96 20.05 -14.13
C LEU A 474 -4.39 19.78 -14.61
N ILE A 475 -4.68 20.17 -15.85
CA ILE A 475 -6.04 20.18 -16.41
C ILE A 475 -6.02 19.48 -17.76
N ALA A 476 -6.90 18.49 -17.91
CA ALA A 476 -7.13 17.77 -19.16
C ALA A 476 -8.59 17.37 -19.29
N GLY A 477 -8.97 16.94 -20.48
CA GLY A 477 -10.28 16.40 -20.75
C GLY A 477 -10.27 14.88 -20.89
N MET A 478 -11.46 14.30 -20.97
CA MET A 478 -11.69 12.87 -21.18
C MET A 478 -12.63 12.64 -22.36
N PHE A 479 -12.50 11.52 -23.04
CA PHE A 479 -13.39 11.13 -24.12
C PHE A 479 -14.57 10.25 -23.65
N SER A 480 -14.52 9.61 -22.51
CA SER A 480 -15.58 8.74 -22.05
C SER A 480 -16.43 9.33 -20.93
N ASP A 481 -17.75 9.21 -21.03
CA ASP A 481 -18.67 9.57 -19.96
C ASP A 481 -18.38 8.78 -18.67
N TRP A 482 -17.98 7.55 -18.80
CA TRP A 482 -17.60 6.69 -17.67
C TRP A 482 -16.43 7.28 -16.89
N GLY A 483 -15.40 7.77 -17.56
CA GLY A 483 -14.29 8.46 -16.92
C GLY A 483 -14.73 9.67 -16.11
N MET A 484 -15.71 10.45 -16.59
CA MET A 484 -16.26 11.57 -15.86
C MET A 484 -17.12 11.13 -14.67
N GLU A 485 -17.92 10.08 -14.81
CA GLU A 485 -18.73 9.50 -13.75
C GLU A 485 -17.87 8.97 -12.60
N GLN A 486 -16.74 8.37 -12.91
CA GLN A 486 -15.78 7.90 -11.94
C GLN A 486 -14.98 9.03 -11.27
N GLY A 487 -15.07 10.24 -11.75
CA GLY A 487 -14.36 11.39 -11.18
C GLY A 487 -12.85 11.26 -11.25
N TYR A 488 -12.37 10.80 -12.35
CA TYR A 488 -11.00 10.36 -12.56
C TYR A 488 -9.89 11.24 -12.01
N GLY A 489 -9.96 12.53 -12.16
CA GLY A 489 -8.97 13.42 -11.56
C GLY A 489 -8.88 13.31 -10.04
N LYS A 490 -10.02 13.09 -9.36
CA LYS A 490 -10.10 12.91 -7.91
C LYS A 490 -9.73 11.50 -7.46
N GLU A 491 -10.10 10.50 -8.21
CA GLU A 491 -9.81 9.13 -7.93
C GLU A 491 -8.30 8.87 -7.93
N TYR A 492 -7.56 9.45 -8.84
CA TYR A 492 -6.11 9.44 -8.81
C TYR A 492 -5.51 10.19 -7.63
N GLN A 493 -6.16 11.23 -7.17
CA GLN A 493 -5.76 11.94 -5.96
C GLN A 493 -6.04 11.11 -4.70
N SER A 494 -7.12 10.35 -4.69
CA SER A 494 -7.53 9.51 -3.55
C SER A 494 -6.94 8.10 -3.58
N ARG A 495 -6.70 7.57 -4.77
CA ARG A 495 -6.16 6.19 -4.94
C ARG A 495 -4.85 6.01 -4.26
N ASP A 496 -4.15 7.11 -3.92
CA ASP A 496 -3.02 6.53 -3.58
C ASP A 496 -1.85 6.99 -2.94
N ALA A 497 -1.87 6.52 -2.00
CA ALA A 497 -0.88 6.12 -1.08
C ALA A 497 0.06 4.96 -1.51
N GLY A 498 -0.26 4.21 -2.45
CA GLY A 498 0.55 3.12 -2.97
C GLY A 498 0.85 3.24 -4.46
N TYR A 499 0.29 4.24 -5.10
CA TYR A 499 0.58 4.59 -6.47
C TYR A 499 1.99 5.15 -6.56
N ASP A 500 2.81 4.52 -7.37
CA ASP A 500 4.12 5.06 -7.72
C ASP A 500 3.95 6.06 -8.87
N PRO A 501 4.02 7.35 -8.62
CA PRO A 501 3.90 8.34 -9.69
C PRO A 501 5.07 8.30 -10.68
N MET A 502 6.05 7.42 -10.46
CA MET A 502 7.24 7.21 -11.30
C MET A 502 7.30 5.82 -11.92
N GLU A 503 6.29 4.98 -11.70
CA GLU A 503 6.22 3.65 -12.38
C GLU A 503 6.16 3.81 -13.89
N THR A 504 5.86 4.97 -14.33
CA THR A 504 5.84 5.42 -15.68
C THR A 504 7.09 6.26 -15.94
N GLU A 505 7.74 5.99 -17.02
CA GLU A 505 9.04 6.55 -17.39
C GLU A 505 8.94 8.05 -17.69
N GLY A 506 9.33 8.90 -16.74
CA GLY A 506 9.58 10.31 -16.98
C GLY A 506 8.63 11.28 -16.29
N ASP A 507 8.97 12.56 -16.34
CA ASP A 507 8.20 13.69 -15.80
C ASP A 507 6.88 13.94 -16.54
N ASN A 508 6.39 12.96 -17.25
CA ASN A 508 5.24 13.07 -18.12
C ASN A 508 3.93 13.00 -17.34
N PHE A 509 2.91 13.41 -18.01
CA PHE A 509 1.55 13.43 -17.59
C PHE A 509 0.97 12.02 -17.37
N GLU A 510 1.34 11.38 -16.28
CA GLU A 510 0.93 10.03 -15.99
C GLU A 510 -0.13 9.96 -14.91
N LEU A 511 -1.00 10.90 -14.97
CA LEU A 511 -2.09 10.97 -14.04
C LEU A 511 -3.15 9.95 -14.33
N LEU A 512 -3.01 9.28 -15.43
CA LEU A 512 -3.99 8.37 -15.97
C LEU A 512 -3.31 7.04 -16.21
N TYR A 513 -2.97 6.38 -15.14
CA TYR A 513 -2.54 5.02 -15.15
C TYR A 513 -3.76 4.12 -15.04
N GLY A 514 -4.23 3.69 -16.13
CA GLY A 514 -5.28 2.72 -16.22
C GLY A 514 -5.57 2.46 -17.70
N ASN A 515 -5.71 1.23 -18.07
CA ASN A 515 -6.16 0.79 -19.39
C ASN A 515 -7.56 1.30 -19.76
N GLU A 516 -8.08 2.25 -19.02
CA GLU A 516 -9.45 2.70 -19.05
C GLU A 516 -9.63 4.00 -19.81
N TYR A 517 -8.49 4.66 -20.15
CA TYR A 517 -8.51 5.85 -21.00
C TYR A 517 -7.91 5.53 -22.33
N GLU A 518 -8.77 5.56 -23.31
CA GLU A 518 -8.31 5.45 -24.67
C GLU A 518 -7.70 6.77 -25.13
N GLU A 519 -8.22 7.94 -24.68
CA GLU A 519 -7.75 9.23 -25.17
C GLU A 519 -8.17 10.41 -24.28
N PHE A 520 -7.37 11.50 -24.27
CA PHE A 520 -7.79 12.76 -23.69
C PHE A 520 -8.64 13.57 -24.65
N SER A 521 -9.79 14.00 -24.19
CA SER A 521 -10.53 15.03 -24.91
C SER A 521 -9.84 16.39 -24.77
N PRO A 522 -9.83 17.20 -25.82
CA PRO A 522 -9.23 18.50 -25.74
C PRO A 522 -9.95 19.44 -24.76
N VAL A 523 -9.18 20.31 -24.13
CA VAL A 523 -9.72 21.44 -23.38
C VAL A 523 -10.15 22.50 -24.38
N SER A 524 -11.38 23.02 -24.26
CA SER A 524 -11.87 24.06 -25.16
C SER A 524 -11.06 25.34 -25.03
N SER A 525 -10.91 26.08 -26.13
CA SER A 525 -10.20 27.36 -26.13
C SER A 525 -10.80 28.37 -25.16
N GLU A 526 -12.13 28.36 -25.01
CA GLU A 526 -12.84 29.23 -24.06
C GLU A 526 -12.44 28.91 -22.61
N VAL A 527 -12.40 27.62 -22.23
CA VAL A 527 -11.99 27.20 -20.90
C VAL A 527 -10.51 27.51 -20.68
N ARG A 528 -9.64 27.19 -21.64
CA ARG A 528 -8.22 27.55 -21.61
C ARG A 528 -7.99 29.02 -21.30
N ASP A 529 -8.65 29.91 -22.09
CA ASP A 529 -8.44 31.33 -21.96
C ASP A 529 -8.95 31.85 -20.62
N ARG A 530 -10.11 31.38 -20.16
CA ARG A 530 -10.67 31.70 -18.84
C ARG A 530 -9.72 31.27 -17.70
N LEU A 531 -9.13 30.09 -17.79
CA LEU A 531 -8.20 29.56 -16.79
C LEU A 531 -6.90 30.37 -16.74
N LEU A 532 -6.36 30.76 -17.89
CA LEU A 532 -5.17 31.59 -17.99
C LEU A 532 -5.40 33.05 -17.53
N GLU A 533 -6.66 33.54 -17.53
CA GLU A 533 -7.04 34.88 -17.09
C GLU A 533 -7.33 34.99 -15.60
N LEU A 534 -7.34 33.89 -14.86
CA LEU A 534 -7.58 33.92 -13.41
C LEU A 534 -6.53 34.74 -12.68
N ASP A 535 -7.00 35.57 -11.73
CA ASP A 535 -6.11 36.36 -10.88
C ASP A 535 -5.30 35.46 -9.95
N GLY A 536 -4.01 35.41 -10.13
CA GLY A 536 -3.07 34.58 -9.39
C GLY A 536 -2.41 33.51 -10.25
N VAL A 537 -2.86 33.27 -11.47
CA VAL A 537 -2.20 32.37 -12.42
C VAL A 537 -0.97 33.06 -13.00
N ASN A 538 0.16 32.41 -12.93
CA ASN A 538 1.41 32.89 -13.55
C ASN A 538 1.49 32.33 -14.98
N ARG A 539 1.13 33.15 -15.95
CA ARG A 539 1.08 32.75 -17.38
C ARG A 539 2.46 32.37 -17.93
N GLU A 540 3.52 33.01 -17.45
CA GLU A 540 4.89 32.78 -17.96
C GLU A 540 5.43 31.40 -17.50
N ASP A 541 5.00 30.94 -16.33
CA ASP A 541 5.37 29.64 -15.79
C ASP A 541 4.30 28.55 -16.04
N SER A 542 3.22 28.89 -16.73
CA SER A 542 2.16 27.94 -17.09
C SER A 542 2.45 27.36 -18.47
N TYR A 543 2.07 26.11 -18.67
CA TYR A 543 2.29 25.39 -19.93
C TYR A 543 0.97 24.99 -20.56
N VAL A 544 0.87 25.15 -21.86
CA VAL A 544 -0.29 24.71 -22.65
C VAL A 544 0.23 23.82 -23.76
N MET A 545 -0.15 22.55 -23.74
CA MET A 545 0.17 21.64 -24.83
C MET A 545 -0.87 21.81 -25.93
N GLU A 546 -0.39 22.18 -27.10
CA GLU A 546 -1.23 22.28 -28.31
C GLU A 546 -0.91 21.12 -29.27
N GLY A 547 -1.91 20.72 -30.02
CA GLY A 547 -1.77 19.64 -30.98
C GLY A 547 -3.10 19.18 -31.55
N ALA A 548 -3.15 17.96 -32.01
CA ALA A 548 -4.36 17.29 -32.46
C ALA A 548 -4.22 15.78 -32.42
N TYR A 549 -5.32 15.07 -32.40
CA TYR A 549 -5.41 13.64 -32.64
C TYR A 549 -5.77 13.42 -34.12
N LEU A 550 -4.91 12.67 -34.81
CA LEU A 550 -5.01 12.54 -36.27
C LEU A 550 -4.70 11.09 -36.69
N MET A 551 -5.17 10.71 -37.82
CA MET A 551 -4.78 9.46 -38.45
C MET A 551 -3.55 9.68 -39.32
N THR A 552 -2.57 8.80 -39.17
CA THR A 552 -1.33 8.85 -39.96
C THR A 552 -1.32 7.77 -41.03
N THR A 553 -0.90 8.13 -42.22
CA THR A 553 -0.60 7.20 -43.29
C THR A 553 0.84 7.37 -43.71
N ILE A 554 1.62 6.30 -43.63
CA ILE A 554 3.01 6.25 -44.03
C ILE A 554 3.10 5.37 -45.28
N SER A 555 3.74 5.91 -46.34
CA SER A 555 3.96 5.13 -47.56
C SER A 555 5.15 4.22 -47.36
N GLY A 556 4.92 2.95 -47.18
CA GLY A 556 5.98 1.98 -46.96
C GLY A 556 5.63 0.91 -45.95
N LYS A 557 6.61 0.43 -45.21
CA LYS A 557 6.42 -0.52 -44.13
C LYS A 557 5.74 0.20 -42.94
N GLY A 558 4.52 -0.15 -42.64
CA GLY A 558 3.77 0.51 -41.59
C GLY A 558 4.43 0.39 -40.22
N ILE A 559 4.54 1.50 -39.50
CA ILE A 559 4.99 1.60 -38.10
C ILE A 559 3.92 1.06 -37.16
N ARG A 560 2.87 0.46 -37.67
CA ARG A 560 1.70 0.11 -36.88
C ARG A 560 1.86 -1.23 -36.17
N PRO A 561 1.20 -1.45 -35.01
CA PRO A 561 1.35 -2.68 -34.25
C PRO A 561 1.03 -3.89 -35.12
N LEU A 562 2.00 -4.78 -35.20
CA LEU A 562 1.88 -6.03 -35.89
C LEU A 562 1.65 -7.14 -34.86
N GLU A 563 0.81 -8.11 -35.16
CA GLU A 563 0.75 -9.35 -34.39
C GLU A 563 2.10 -10.08 -34.43
N GLU A 564 2.31 -11.04 -33.51
CA GLU A 564 3.56 -11.81 -33.36
C GLU A 564 4.12 -12.39 -34.67
N ASN A 565 3.27 -12.58 -35.67
CA ASN A 565 3.61 -13.08 -37.02
C ASN A 565 3.79 -12.00 -38.07
N GLY A 566 3.77 -10.72 -37.69
CA GLY A 566 4.03 -9.59 -38.60
C GLY A 566 2.85 -9.19 -39.48
N GLN A 567 1.64 -9.59 -39.10
CA GLN A 567 0.39 -9.19 -39.76
C GLN A 567 -0.52 -8.52 -38.75
N LEU A 568 -1.22 -7.45 -39.16
CA LEU A 568 -2.30 -6.89 -38.36
C LEU A 568 -3.42 -7.90 -38.21
N SER A 569 -4.03 -7.98 -37.04
CA SER A 569 -5.28 -8.73 -36.92
C SER A 569 -6.33 -8.11 -37.84
N LYS A 570 -7.21 -8.91 -38.34
CA LYS A 570 -8.29 -8.39 -39.20
C LYS A 570 -9.18 -7.41 -38.45
N GLU A 571 -9.33 -7.62 -37.17
CA GLU A 571 -10.07 -6.75 -36.25
C GLU A 571 -9.37 -5.39 -36.06
N LYS A 572 -8.05 -5.39 -35.91
CA LYS A 572 -7.21 -4.18 -35.85
C LYS A 572 -7.13 -3.48 -37.19
N GLU A 573 -7.01 -4.23 -38.30
CA GLU A 573 -7.04 -3.66 -39.65
C GLU A 573 -8.38 -3.00 -39.96
N ASP A 574 -9.48 -3.64 -39.54
CA ASP A 574 -10.82 -3.08 -39.68
C ASP A 574 -10.99 -1.85 -38.79
N SER A 575 -10.54 -1.84 -37.54
CA SER A 575 -10.61 -0.67 -36.64
C SER A 575 -9.75 0.50 -37.11
N MET A 576 -8.59 0.24 -37.68
CA MET A 576 -7.76 1.28 -38.31
C MET A 576 -8.38 1.86 -39.59
N LEU A 577 -8.99 1.03 -40.41
CA LEU A 577 -9.79 1.49 -41.55
C LEU A 577 -11.04 2.25 -41.12
N GLU A 578 -11.54 1.92 -39.95
CA GLU A 578 -12.71 2.55 -39.36
C GLU A 578 -12.40 3.85 -38.60
N GLY A 579 -11.13 4.17 -38.28
CA GLY A 579 -10.73 5.45 -37.72
C GLY A 579 -10.63 5.48 -36.18
N PHE A 580 -10.56 4.33 -35.53
CA PHE A 580 -10.47 4.21 -34.06
C PHE A 580 -9.07 4.37 -33.47
N THR A 581 -8.03 4.36 -34.29
CA THR A 581 -6.66 4.63 -33.81
C THR A 581 -6.30 6.08 -34.13
N GLU A 582 -6.20 6.88 -33.10
CA GLU A 582 -5.77 8.26 -33.20
C GLU A 582 -4.31 8.38 -32.80
N ASP A 583 -3.51 8.95 -33.67
CA ASP A 583 -2.12 9.28 -33.38
C ASP A 583 -2.07 10.66 -32.73
N THR A 584 -1.26 10.85 -31.72
CA THR A 584 -1.03 12.14 -31.10
C THR A 584 -0.05 12.96 -31.91
N VAL A 585 -0.41 14.16 -32.27
CA VAL A 585 0.47 15.12 -32.96
C VAL A 585 0.64 16.34 -32.06
N GLN A 586 1.76 16.42 -31.36
CA GLN A 586 2.08 17.52 -30.45
C GLN A 586 2.87 18.61 -31.17
N ILE A 587 2.45 19.85 -31.00
CA ILE A 587 3.20 21.01 -31.42
C ILE A 587 4.24 21.34 -30.36
N LEU A 588 5.52 21.32 -30.73
CA LEU A 588 6.61 21.71 -29.83
C LEU A 588 6.62 23.22 -29.65
N THR A 589 6.76 23.66 -28.41
CA THR A 589 7.09 25.04 -28.09
C THR A 589 8.50 25.39 -28.57
N ASP A 590 8.80 26.68 -28.75
CA ASP A 590 10.14 27.14 -29.15
C ASP A 590 11.22 26.65 -28.17
N GLU A 591 10.90 26.64 -26.88
CA GLU A 591 11.81 26.19 -25.82
C GLU A 591 12.09 24.68 -25.91
N GLU A 592 11.05 23.87 -26.09
CA GLU A 592 11.19 22.42 -26.28
C GLU A 592 11.97 22.10 -27.54
N MET A 593 11.68 22.79 -28.63
CA MET A 593 12.41 22.66 -29.88
C MET A 593 13.91 22.95 -29.72
N GLU A 594 14.28 23.99 -28.97
CA GLU A 594 15.66 24.29 -28.68
C GLU A 594 16.34 23.26 -27.78
N LYS A 595 15.64 22.78 -26.76
CA LYS A 595 16.12 21.69 -25.89
C LYS A 595 16.38 20.43 -26.70
N LEU A 596 15.45 20.06 -27.56
CA LEU A 596 15.52 18.89 -28.41
C LEU A 596 16.66 19.00 -29.44
N ALA A 597 16.80 20.17 -30.07
CA ALA A 597 17.87 20.41 -31.01
C ALA A 597 19.29 20.28 -30.39
N ARG A 598 19.45 20.80 -29.16
CA ARG A 598 20.69 20.65 -28.39
C ARG A 598 20.99 19.19 -28.08
N TYR A 599 19.98 18.46 -27.59
CA TYR A 599 20.11 17.03 -27.26
C TYR A 599 20.50 16.18 -28.47
N VAL A 600 19.80 16.34 -29.58
CA VAL A 600 20.11 15.62 -30.85
C VAL A 600 21.53 15.88 -31.29
N LYS A 601 22.00 17.13 -31.20
CA LYS A 601 23.36 17.54 -31.58
C LYS A 601 24.41 16.96 -30.61
N GLU A 602 24.16 17.03 -29.30
CA GLU A 602 25.09 16.51 -28.26
C GLU A 602 25.25 15.00 -28.33
N LYS A 603 24.15 14.28 -28.55
CA LYS A 603 24.15 12.82 -28.65
C LYS A 603 24.46 12.32 -30.08
N ASN A 604 24.58 13.22 -31.05
CA ASN A 604 24.80 12.90 -32.48
C ASN A 604 23.77 11.90 -33.03
N LEU A 605 22.47 12.17 -32.74
CA LEU A 605 21.37 11.31 -33.15
C LEU A 605 21.02 11.54 -34.64
N PRO A 606 20.55 10.50 -35.36
CA PRO A 606 20.14 10.60 -36.75
C PRO A 606 18.75 11.22 -36.92
N VAL A 607 18.57 12.47 -36.46
CA VAL A 607 17.31 13.23 -36.53
C VAL A 607 17.58 14.52 -37.29
N ASP A 608 16.78 14.79 -38.34
CA ASP A 608 16.85 16.03 -39.10
C ASP A 608 16.00 17.12 -38.42
N ILE A 609 16.65 17.84 -37.51
CA ILE A 609 16.00 18.93 -36.72
C ILE A 609 15.70 20.13 -37.62
N GLU A 610 16.45 20.39 -38.69
CA GLU A 610 16.19 21.53 -39.57
C GLU A 610 14.89 21.31 -40.35
N SER A 611 14.70 20.10 -40.89
CA SER A 611 13.42 19.74 -41.55
C SER A 611 12.23 19.84 -40.58
N LEU A 612 12.40 19.46 -39.29
CA LEU A 612 11.38 19.61 -38.27
C LEU A 612 11.05 21.09 -38.00
N LYS A 613 12.06 21.97 -37.87
CA LYS A 613 11.89 23.43 -37.66
C LYS A 613 11.24 24.12 -38.84
N GLU A 614 11.65 23.79 -40.07
CA GLU A 614 11.07 24.35 -41.30
C GLU A 614 9.63 23.88 -41.49
N GLY A 615 9.22 22.82 -40.83
CA GLY A 615 7.88 22.26 -40.87
C GLY A 615 7.64 21.32 -42.06
N ASP A 616 8.69 20.77 -42.64
CA ASP A 616 8.60 19.75 -43.67
C ASP A 616 8.79 18.34 -43.10
N GLY A 617 9.30 18.26 -41.86
CA GLY A 617 9.54 17.03 -41.13
C GLY A 617 8.71 16.88 -39.87
N VAL A 618 8.57 15.63 -39.45
CA VAL A 618 7.98 15.24 -38.17
C VAL A 618 8.89 14.20 -37.52
N VAL A 619 8.83 14.10 -36.20
CA VAL A 619 9.63 13.15 -35.44
C VAL A 619 8.72 12.24 -34.64
N ILE A 620 8.98 10.94 -34.63
CA ILE A 620 8.32 10.00 -33.72
C ILE A 620 9.01 10.06 -32.37
N LEU A 621 8.22 10.23 -31.35
CA LEU A 621 8.64 10.05 -29.97
C LEU A 621 8.26 8.62 -29.52
N HIS A 622 9.21 7.92 -28.87
CA HIS A 622 8.88 6.60 -28.33
C HIS A 622 7.69 6.69 -27.39
N ASP A 623 6.75 5.80 -27.63
CA ASP A 623 5.61 5.55 -26.77
C ASP A 623 5.75 4.15 -26.19
N HIS A 624 5.43 3.95 -24.92
CA HIS A 624 5.46 2.62 -24.30
C HIS A 624 4.46 1.62 -24.89
N GLN A 625 3.61 2.06 -25.81
CA GLN A 625 2.77 1.19 -26.62
C GLN A 625 3.57 0.44 -27.71
N LEU A 626 4.75 0.91 -28.06
CA LEU A 626 5.59 0.23 -29.05
C LEU A 626 6.42 -0.89 -28.40
N ASN A 627 6.23 -2.10 -28.86
CA ASN A 627 7.13 -3.20 -28.49
C ASN A 627 8.48 -3.08 -29.22
N PRO A 628 9.53 -3.82 -28.81
CA PRO A 628 10.87 -3.70 -29.39
C PRO A 628 10.94 -3.88 -30.92
N LYS A 629 10.04 -4.67 -31.50
CA LYS A 629 9.98 -4.87 -32.95
C LYS A 629 9.38 -3.66 -33.66
N GLN A 630 8.33 -3.09 -33.09
CA GLN A 630 7.69 -1.87 -33.59
C GLN A 630 8.65 -0.68 -33.47
N GLU A 631 9.44 -0.63 -32.40
CA GLU A 631 10.49 0.37 -32.24
C GLU A 631 11.56 0.26 -33.36
N GLU A 632 11.99 -0.95 -33.72
CA GLU A 632 12.93 -1.17 -34.85
C GLU A 632 12.29 -0.74 -36.15
N GLU A 633 11.03 -1.08 -36.40
CA GLU A 633 10.30 -0.68 -37.60
C GLU A 633 10.11 0.84 -37.70
N ALA A 634 9.84 1.52 -36.55
CA ALA A 634 9.77 2.96 -36.47
C ALA A 634 11.10 3.63 -36.82
N ARG A 635 12.20 3.09 -36.35
CA ARG A 635 13.57 3.55 -36.70
C ARG A 635 13.90 3.34 -38.17
N GLU A 636 13.51 2.20 -38.75
CA GLU A 636 13.72 1.90 -40.17
C GLU A 636 12.89 2.78 -41.09
N SER A 637 11.74 3.30 -40.62
CA SER A 637 10.87 4.17 -41.42
C SER A 637 11.32 5.63 -41.47
N VAL A 638 12.42 5.98 -40.80
CA VAL A 638 12.98 7.35 -40.88
C VAL A 638 13.39 7.65 -42.33
N GLY A 639 12.93 8.80 -42.84
CA GLY A 639 13.12 9.22 -44.23
C GLY A 639 11.92 8.91 -45.15
N GLU A 640 10.95 8.13 -44.71
CA GLU A 640 9.76 7.85 -45.52
C GLU A 640 8.78 9.03 -45.50
N PRO A 641 8.02 9.24 -46.58
CA PRO A 641 6.97 10.26 -46.62
C PRO A 641 5.72 9.77 -45.86
N LEU A 642 5.11 10.69 -45.13
CA LEU A 642 3.83 10.48 -44.43
C LEU A 642 2.88 11.67 -44.57
N TYR A 643 1.63 11.42 -44.32
CA TYR A 643 0.61 12.51 -44.24
C TYR A 643 -0.39 12.20 -43.12
N PHE A 644 -0.97 13.25 -42.58
CA PHE A 644 -2.03 13.18 -41.58
C PHE A 644 -3.40 13.40 -42.22
N SER A 645 -4.39 12.70 -41.67
CA SER A 645 -5.79 12.86 -42.05
C SER A 645 -6.61 13.23 -40.83
N THR A 646 -7.55 14.16 -40.99
CA THR A 646 -8.50 14.46 -39.91
C THR A 646 -9.41 13.26 -39.67
N MET A 647 -9.83 13.11 -38.42
CA MET A 647 -10.85 12.13 -38.04
C MET A 647 -12.18 12.38 -38.72
N LEU A 648 -12.99 11.37 -38.88
CA LEU A 648 -14.39 11.54 -39.30
C LEU A 648 -15.15 12.15 -38.13
N SER A 649 -16.08 13.05 -38.42
CA SER A 649 -17.04 13.47 -37.41
C SER A 649 -17.89 12.27 -36.97
N GLU A 650 -18.40 12.25 -35.77
CA GLU A 650 -19.27 11.15 -35.32
C GLU A 650 -20.52 11.00 -36.18
N ARG A 651 -21.03 12.10 -36.74
CA ARG A 651 -22.11 12.05 -37.67
C ARG A 651 -21.74 11.27 -38.92
N ASP A 652 -20.58 11.57 -39.51
CA ASP A 652 -20.07 10.88 -40.69
C ASP A 652 -19.76 9.42 -40.36
N TRP A 653 -19.26 9.17 -39.12
CA TRP A 653 -19.01 7.86 -38.58
C TRP A 653 -20.26 7.00 -38.40
N ARG A 654 -21.33 7.59 -37.83
CA ARG A 654 -22.62 6.88 -37.74
C ARG A 654 -23.20 6.54 -39.11
N GLN A 655 -23.08 7.44 -40.08
CA GLN A 655 -23.46 7.19 -41.46
C GLN A 655 -22.62 6.07 -42.09
N TRP A 656 -21.30 6.11 -41.84
CA TRP A 656 -20.38 5.11 -42.32
C TRP A 656 -20.69 3.71 -41.78
N ASN A 657 -20.98 3.60 -40.47
CA ASN A 657 -21.34 2.34 -39.86
C ASN A 657 -22.66 1.74 -40.32
N GLN A 658 -23.54 2.55 -40.86
CA GLN A 658 -24.79 2.07 -41.46
C GLN A 658 -24.62 1.55 -42.87
N LEU A 659 -23.49 1.80 -43.52
CA LEU A 659 -23.21 1.32 -44.86
C LEU A 659 -22.74 -0.14 -44.85
N SER A 660 -23.18 -0.88 -45.89
CA SER A 660 -22.60 -2.20 -46.12
C SER A 660 -21.12 -2.13 -46.52
N PRO A 661 -20.33 -3.20 -46.32
CA PRO A 661 -18.93 -3.22 -46.71
C PRO A 661 -18.67 -2.81 -48.18
N LYS A 662 -19.59 -3.13 -49.05
CA LYS A 662 -19.52 -2.80 -50.46
C LYS A 662 -19.75 -1.30 -50.71
N GLU A 663 -20.70 -0.71 -50.01
CA GLU A 663 -20.99 0.73 -50.10
C GLU A 663 -19.84 1.54 -49.48
N ARG A 664 -19.22 1.07 -48.40
CA ARG A 664 -18.01 1.67 -47.81
C ARG A 664 -16.86 1.68 -48.84
N ASP A 665 -16.60 0.56 -49.52
CA ASP A 665 -15.58 0.47 -50.56
C ASP A 665 -15.86 1.40 -51.76
N GLU A 666 -17.12 1.51 -52.18
CA GLU A 666 -17.55 2.43 -53.24
C GLU A 666 -17.38 3.88 -52.82
N GLN A 667 -17.75 4.26 -51.62
CA GLN A 667 -17.57 5.63 -51.10
C GLN A 667 -16.12 6.00 -50.86
N THR A 668 -15.30 5.08 -50.38
CA THR A 668 -13.87 5.28 -50.26
C THR A 668 -13.22 5.52 -51.64
N LYS A 669 -13.59 4.73 -52.64
CA LYS A 669 -13.10 4.90 -54.01
C LYS A 669 -13.63 6.18 -54.68
N ALA A 670 -14.83 6.60 -54.33
CA ALA A 670 -15.43 7.85 -54.87
C ALA A 670 -14.95 9.11 -54.18
N GLY A 671 -14.21 9.00 -53.07
CA GLY A 671 -13.74 10.15 -52.28
C GLY A 671 -14.87 10.99 -51.65
N THR A 672 -16.06 10.40 -51.49
CA THR A 672 -17.25 11.09 -50.99
C THR A 672 -17.25 11.30 -49.48
N MET A 673 -16.49 10.50 -48.72
CA MET A 673 -16.12 10.83 -47.35
C MET A 673 -14.71 11.45 -47.33
N GLN A 674 -14.67 12.74 -47.50
CA GLN A 674 -13.39 13.47 -47.57
C GLN A 674 -12.84 13.69 -46.14
N ARG A 675 -12.01 12.75 -45.69
CA ARG A 675 -10.99 13.10 -44.72
C ARG A 675 -10.10 14.18 -45.35
N LYS A 676 -9.91 15.28 -44.67
CA LYS A 676 -8.98 16.31 -45.14
C LYS A 676 -7.56 15.77 -44.85
N GLN A 677 -6.75 15.69 -45.87
CA GLN A 677 -5.36 15.26 -45.76
C GLN A 677 -4.45 16.49 -45.66
N SER A 678 -3.37 16.34 -44.93
CA SER A 678 -2.29 17.31 -44.82
C SER A 678 -1.44 17.34 -46.10
N ALA A 679 -0.50 18.28 -46.18
CA ALA A 679 0.66 18.16 -47.05
C ALA A 679 1.48 16.87 -46.64
N THR A 680 2.32 16.43 -47.56
CA THR A 680 3.24 15.30 -47.28
C THR A 680 4.40 15.79 -46.40
N PHE A 681 4.67 15.12 -45.34
CA PHE A 681 5.82 15.33 -44.45
C PHE A 681 6.87 14.23 -44.68
N CYS A 682 8.09 14.49 -44.23
CA CYS A 682 9.12 13.51 -44.13
C CYS A 682 9.25 13.05 -42.67
N LEU A 683 9.33 11.76 -42.40
CA LEU A 683 9.68 11.26 -41.08
C LEU A 683 11.16 11.58 -40.79
N SER A 684 11.42 12.67 -40.08
CA SER A 684 12.73 13.27 -39.87
C SER A 684 13.55 12.58 -38.78
N GLY A 685 12.94 11.69 -38.00
CA GLY A 685 13.66 10.97 -36.98
C GLY A 685 12.75 10.20 -35.99
N TYR A 686 13.41 9.40 -35.17
CA TYR A 686 12.85 8.70 -34.03
C TYR A 686 13.64 9.08 -32.79
N LEU A 687 12.94 9.40 -31.70
CA LEU A 687 13.52 9.75 -30.41
C LEU A 687 12.97 8.83 -29.32
N ASP A 688 13.85 8.41 -28.44
CA ASP A 688 13.48 7.60 -27.28
C ASP A 688 13.56 8.48 -26.02
N ASN A 689 12.40 8.76 -25.42
CA ASN A 689 12.28 9.58 -24.20
C ASN A 689 12.85 8.88 -22.95
N ARG A 690 13.06 7.56 -23.00
CA ARG A 690 13.68 6.77 -21.92
C ARG A 690 15.19 6.90 -21.89
N ALA A 691 15.80 7.45 -22.93
CA ALA A 691 17.24 7.56 -23.04
C ALA A 691 17.81 8.51 -21.98
N GLU A 692 18.93 8.11 -21.37
CA GLU A 692 19.59 8.91 -20.35
C GLU A 692 19.96 10.32 -20.86
N GLY A 693 19.44 11.33 -20.16
CA GLY A 693 19.66 12.73 -20.50
C GLY A 693 18.71 13.26 -21.59
N PHE A 694 17.60 12.57 -21.88
CA PHE A 694 16.53 13.11 -22.70
C PHE A 694 16.05 14.45 -22.10
N PRO A 695 15.80 15.50 -22.92
CA PRO A 695 15.39 16.80 -22.43
C PRO A 695 13.95 16.76 -21.87
N ASP A 696 13.67 17.71 -21.01
CA ASP A 696 12.32 17.93 -20.47
C ASP A 696 11.41 18.49 -21.58
N VAL A 697 10.79 17.57 -22.33
CA VAL A 697 9.75 17.79 -23.32
C VAL A 697 8.47 17.17 -22.76
N ARG A 698 7.45 18.00 -22.54
CA ARG A 698 6.17 17.51 -22.02
C ARG A 698 5.51 16.58 -23.02
N GLN A 699 4.78 15.60 -22.51
CA GLN A 699 4.08 14.61 -23.30
C GLN A 699 2.68 14.37 -22.71
N THR A 700 1.73 14.04 -23.55
CA THR A 700 0.49 13.39 -23.11
C THR A 700 0.63 11.90 -23.34
N TRP A 701 0.00 11.13 -22.48
CA TRP A 701 -0.13 9.72 -22.71
C TRP A 701 -1.54 9.41 -23.21
N HIS A 702 -1.69 8.52 -24.17
CA HIS A 702 -2.97 7.93 -24.50
C HIS A 702 -2.82 6.42 -24.62
N GLY A 703 -3.81 5.67 -24.14
CA GLY A 703 -3.72 4.24 -23.91
C GLY A 703 -4.12 3.35 -25.08
N SER A 704 -4.32 3.90 -26.29
CA SER A 704 -4.78 3.05 -27.37
C SER A 704 -3.63 2.27 -27.98
N GLU A 705 -3.74 0.93 -27.97
CA GLU A 705 -2.78 0.05 -28.64
C GLU A 705 -2.64 0.43 -30.09
N GLY A 706 -1.42 0.77 -30.50
CA GLY A 706 -1.08 1.06 -31.88
C GLY A 706 -1.07 2.53 -32.27
N SER A 707 -1.30 3.42 -31.33
CA SER A 707 -1.09 4.85 -31.54
C SER A 707 0.37 5.21 -31.59
N ILE A 708 0.68 6.23 -32.35
CA ILE A 708 2.03 6.77 -32.52
C ILE A 708 2.04 8.20 -32.04
N TYR A 709 3.14 8.58 -31.38
CA TYR A 709 3.32 9.92 -30.86
C TYR A 709 4.25 10.71 -31.79
N PHE A 710 3.73 11.77 -32.38
CA PHE A 710 4.46 12.65 -33.29
C PHE A 710 4.75 14.01 -32.66
N LEU A 711 5.96 14.50 -32.88
CA LEU A 711 6.37 15.86 -32.58
C LEU A 711 6.46 16.65 -33.89
N ILE A 712 5.84 17.84 -33.90
CA ILE A 712 5.81 18.74 -35.05
C ILE A 712 6.10 20.18 -34.60
N SER A 713 6.61 21.01 -35.52
CA SER A 713 6.70 22.46 -35.30
C SER A 713 5.37 23.19 -35.61
N GLU A 714 5.20 24.40 -35.09
CA GLU A 714 4.07 25.24 -35.41
C GLU A 714 3.92 25.45 -36.94
N ASN A 715 5.05 25.67 -37.65
CA ASN A 715 5.07 25.78 -39.10
C ASN A 715 4.60 24.50 -39.82
N GLY A 716 4.96 23.37 -39.28
CA GLY A 716 4.51 22.07 -39.80
C GLY A 716 3.03 21.85 -39.55
N PHE A 717 2.56 22.12 -38.33
CA PHE A 717 1.16 21.95 -37.99
C PHE A 717 0.24 22.84 -38.86
N ALA A 718 0.69 24.04 -39.21
CA ALA A 718 -0.06 24.92 -40.12
C ALA A 718 -0.35 24.31 -41.51
N LYS A 719 0.38 23.25 -41.92
CA LYS A 719 0.14 22.51 -43.15
C LYS A 719 -0.90 21.39 -43.00
N ILE A 720 -1.39 21.17 -41.81
CA ILE A 720 -2.45 20.20 -41.50
C ILE A 720 -3.78 20.93 -41.53
N PRO A 721 -4.80 20.47 -42.28
CA PRO A 721 -6.08 21.16 -42.44
C PRO A 721 -7.01 20.91 -41.22
N THR A 722 -6.53 21.19 -40.04
CA THR A 722 -7.27 21.10 -38.79
C THR A 722 -6.93 22.28 -37.88
N GLU A 723 -7.80 22.57 -36.94
CA GLU A 723 -7.50 23.53 -35.89
C GLU A 723 -6.70 22.88 -34.78
N LYS A 724 -5.72 23.60 -34.23
CA LYS A 724 -4.99 23.14 -33.08
C LYS A 724 -5.89 23.12 -31.86
N LYS A 725 -5.78 22.08 -31.09
CA LYS A 725 -6.50 21.85 -29.84
C LYS A 725 -5.57 21.95 -28.67
N THR A 726 -6.08 22.29 -27.50
CA THR A 726 -5.35 22.21 -26.25
C THR A 726 -5.48 20.80 -25.70
N LEU A 727 -4.39 20.03 -25.73
CA LEU A 727 -4.40 18.62 -25.27
C LEU A 727 -4.44 18.55 -23.74
N TYR A 728 -3.60 19.34 -23.06
CA TYR A 728 -3.69 19.57 -21.63
C TYR A 728 -3.01 20.88 -21.23
N MET A 729 -3.16 21.25 -19.97
CA MET A 729 -2.59 22.47 -19.40
C MET A 729 -1.94 22.21 -18.04
N GLU A 730 -0.81 22.88 -17.81
CA GLU A 730 -0.18 23.01 -16.50
C GLU A 730 -0.32 24.47 -16.04
N LEU A 731 -0.90 24.69 -14.87
CA LEU A 731 -1.01 26.02 -14.31
C LEU A 731 -0.18 26.13 -13.04
N ASN A 732 0.66 27.17 -12.99
CA ASN A 732 1.37 27.56 -11.79
C ASN A 732 0.77 28.85 -11.24
N VAL A 733 0.62 28.90 -9.92
CA VAL A 733 -0.08 30.00 -9.25
C VAL A 733 0.71 30.59 -8.11
N GLU A 734 0.39 31.82 -7.73
CA GLU A 734 0.96 32.44 -6.53
C GLU A 734 0.50 31.70 -5.28
N ASN A 735 1.41 31.15 -4.47
CA ASN A 735 1.14 30.34 -3.28
C ASN A 735 0.04 30.91 -2.35
N LYS A 736 -0.09 32.23 -2.28
CA LYS A 736 -1.08 32.88 -1.42
C LYS A 736 -2.50 32.84 -1.99
N LYS A 737 -2.64 32.65 -3.29
CA LYS A 737 -3.91 32.67 -4.01
C LYS A 737 -4.39 31.26 -4.41
N GLU A 738 -3.59 30.26 -4.18
CA GLU A 738 -3.86 28.88 -4.63
C GLU A 738 -5.27 28.39 -4.24
N ALA A 739 -5.69 28.59 -2.98
CA ALA A 739 -6.99 28.13 -2.53
C ALA A 739 -8.17 28.86 -3.24
N VAL A 740 -7.97 30.14 -3.59
CA VAL A 740 -8.97 30.91 -4.34
C VAL A 740 -9.03 30.46 -5.79
N VAL A 741 -7.86 30.36 -6.41
CA VAL A 741 -7.72 29.90 -7.80
C VAL A 741 -8.27 28.50 -7.97
N ARG A 742 -8.00 27.58 -7.03
CA ARG A 742 -8.58 26.23 -7.04
C ARG A 742 -10.10 26.25 -7.11
N LYS A 743 -10.74 27.06 -6.26
CA LYS A 743 -12.19 27.16 -6.26
C LYS A 743 -12.74 27.72 -7.58
N GLU A 744 -12.04 28.69 -8.16
CA GLU A 744 -12.44 29.26 -9.45
C GLU A 744 -12.24 28.25 -10.60
N ILE A 745 -11.13 27.50 -10.59
CA ILE A 745 -10.90 26.39 -11.52
C ILE A 745 -12.06 25.39 -11.42
N GLN A 746 -12.38 24.93 -10.20
CA GLN A 746 -13.47 23.98 -10.00
C GLN A 746 -14.80 24.50 -10.55
N ASN A 747 -15.12 25.77 -10.31
CA ASN A 747 -16.36 26.37 -10.83
C ASN A 747 -16.38 26.39 -12.38
N ILE A 748 -15.26 26.75 -13.02
CA ILE A 748 -15.14 26.77 -14.48
C ILE A 748 -15.31 25.36 -15.05
N LEU A 749 -14.65 24.38 -14.43
CA LEU A 749 -14.74 23.00 -14.89
C LEU A 749 -16.12 22.39 -14.67
N GLU A 750 -16.77 22.68 -13.54
CA GLU A 750 -18.15 22.25 -13.29
C GLU A 750 -19.13 22.84 -14.33
N GLU A 751 -18.95 24.11 -14.67
CA GLU A 751 -19.76 24.76 -15.71
C GLU A 751 -19.56 24.11 -17.09
N GLU A 752 -18.31 23.87 -17.48
CA GLU A 752 -17.99 23.21 -18.75
C GLU A 752 -18.45 21.74 -18.76
N ASN A 753 -18.23 20.98 -17.71
CA ASN A 753 -18.69 19.61 -17.62
C ASN A 753 -20.22 19.51 -17.68
N LYS A 754 -20.91 20.48 -17.07
CA LYS A 754 -22.37 20.59 -17.21
C LYS A 754 -22.78 20.89 -18.67
N ARG A 755 -22.05 21.78 -19.33
CA ARG A 755 -22.30 22.10 -20.73
C ARG A 755 -22.11 20.87 -21.63
N ARG A 756 -21.04 20.15 -21.48
CA ARG A 756 -20.73 18.91 -22.24
C ARG A 756 -21.81 17.84 -22.04
N ARG A 757 -22.23 17.59 -20.80
CA ARG A 757 -23.33 16.65 -20.51
C ARG A 757 -24.65 17.07 -21.19
N ASN A 758 -25.00 18.34 -21.13
CA ASN A 758 -26.23 18.81 -21.72
C ASN A 758 -26.22 18.73 -23.28
N VAL A 759 -25.06 18.89 -23.89
CA VAL A 759 -24.87 18.74 -25.33
C VAL A 759 -24.96 17.27 -25.73
N SER A 760 -24.34 16.35 -24.96
CA SER A 760 -24.44 14.91 -25.16
C SER A 760 -25.89 14.41 -25.02
N ALA A 761 -26.61 14.87 -23.99
CA ALA A 761 -28.02 14.53 -23.77
C ALA A 761 -28.98 15.09 -24.85
N ALA A 762 -28.63 16.22 -25.46
CA ALA A 762 -29.45 16.80 -26.51
C ALA A 762 -29.24 16.18 -27.91
N GLY A 763 -28.34 15.22 -28.04
CA GLY A 763 -28.03 14.55 -29.31
C GLY A 763 -27.42 15.48 -30.35
N VAL A 764 -26.80 16.58 -29.93
CA VAL A 764 -26.10 17.52 -30.82
C VAL A 764 -24.75 16.89 -31.18
N GLU A 765 -24.63 16.40 -32.36
CA GLU A 765 -23.66 15.43 -32.91
C GLU A 765 -22.22 15.95 -33.03
N ASP A 766 -21.89 17.15 -32.58
CA ASP A 766 -20.57 17.76 -32.87
C ASP A 766 -19.55 17.66 -31.74
N GLN A 767 -19.92 17.04 -30.60
CA GLN A 767 -19.04 16.85 -29.42
C GLN A 767 -19.22 15.50 -28.73
N SER A 768 -19.67 14.53 -29.45
CA SER A 768 -19.80 13.17 -28.94
C SER A 768 -18.43 12.56 -28.70
N GLY A 769 -18.27 11.97 -27.58
CA GLY A 769 -17.00 11.43 -27.11
C GLY A 769 -16.29 12.28 -26.07
N GLU A 770 -16.56 13.59 -25.99
CA GLU A 770 -15.94 14.44 -24.97
C GLU A 770 -16.73 14.38 -23.65
N ALA A 771 -16.29 13.60 -22.70
CA ALA A 771 -17.01 13.40 -21.46
C ALA A 771 -16.87 14.55 -20.47
N GLY A 772 -15.69 15.03 -20.21
CA GLY A 772 -15.48 16.09 -19.23
C GLY A 772 -14.04 16.53 -19.10
N ILE A 773 -13.85 17.59 -18.32
CA ILE A 773 -12.53 18.11 -17.97
C ILE A 773 -12.30 17.87 -16.49
N PHE A 774 -11.11 17.43 -16.14
CA PHE A 774 -10.70 17.23 -14.74
C PHE A 774 -9.50 18.12 -14.40
N CYS A 775 -9.33 18.34 -13.11
CA CYS A 775 -8.19 19.07 -12.57
C CYS A 775 -7.55 18.28 -11.43
N ILE A 776 -6.25 18.22 -11.44
CA ILE A 776 -5.45 17.66 -10.37
C ILE A 776 -4.69 18.76 -9.67
N SER A 777 -4.84 18.82 -8.35
CA SER A 777 -4.20 19.81 -7.51
C SER A 777 -2.99 19.19 -6.79
N LYS A 778 -1.81 19.78 -7.00
CA LYS A 778 -0.59 19.39 -6.30
C LYS A 778 -0.73 19.42 -4.77
N SER A 779 -1.38 20.44 -4.25
CA SER A 779 -1.56 20.59 -2.80
C SER A 779 -2.46 19.50 -2.21
N GLU A 780 -3.50 19.05 -2.92
CA GLU A 780 -4.34 17.93 -2.50
C GLU A 780 -3.56 16.61 -2.53
N LEU A 781 -2.78 16.38 -3.58
CA LEU A 781 -1.89 15.22 -3.66
C LEU A 781 -0.89 15.19 -2.50
N LEU A 782 -0.26 16.34 -2.19
CA LEU A 782 0.69 16.46 -1.08
C LEU A 782 0.03 16.25 0.28
N GLU A 783 -1.19 16.70 0.47
CA GLU A 783 -1.93 16.48 1.72
C GLU A 783 -2.22 14.99 1.93
N ASN A 784 -2.74 14.33 0.89
CA ASN A 784 -3.02 12.90 0.91
C ASN A 784 -1.74 12.08 1.11
N ALA A 785 -0.66 12.40 0.39
CA ALA A 785 0.63 11.74 0.55
C ALA A 785 1.19 11.89 1.96
N LYS A 786 1.17 13.10 2.53
CA LYS A 786 1.66 13.37 3.88
C LYS A 786 0.92 12.57 4.95
N ASP A 787 -0.39 12.49 4.86
CA ASP A 787 -1.19 11.72 5.83
C ASP A 787 -0.85 10.23 5.78
N TYR A 788 -0.69 9.67 4.60
CA TYR A 788 -0.29 8.29 4.41
C TYR A 788 1.13 8.00 4.92
N ILE A 789 2.10 8.81 4.54
CA ILE A 789 3.48 8.66 4.97
C ILE A 789 3.58 8.78 6.49
N GLN A 790 2.86 9.73 7.11
CA GLN A 790 2.77 9.83 8.56
C GLN A 790 2.15 8.60 9.21
N GLY A 791 1.10 8.04 8.62
CA GLY A 791 0.50 6.77 9.04
C GLY A 791 1.52 5.64 9.04
N ASN A 792 2.28 5.48 7.97
CA ASN A 792 3.34 4.48 7.86
C ASN A 792 4.45 4.70 8.90
N ARG A 793 4.91 5.93 9.10
CA ARG A 793 5.91 6.28 10.13
C ARG A 793 5.44 5.89 11.54
N ILE A 794 4.18 6.10 11.87
CA ILE A 794 3.60 5.71 13.17
C ILE A 794 3.59 4.20 13.33
N ILE A 795 3.20 3.45 12.30
CA ILE A 795 3.13 1.99 12.34
C ILE A 795 4.51 1.38 12.50
N PHE A 796 5.42 1.67 11.58
CA PHE A 796 6.76 1.09 11.58
C PHE A 796 7.57 1.57 12.79
N GLY A 797 7.42 2.84 13.18
CA GLY A 797 8.02 3.39 14.37
C GLY A 797 7.52 2.69 15.64
N SER A 798 6.22 2.44 15.78
CA SER A 798 5.65 1.72 16.92
C SER A 798 6.19 0.29 17.04
N ILE A 799 6.25 -0.43 15.94
CA ILE A 799 6.82 -1.79 15.86
C ILE A 799 8.28 -1.78 16.31
N SER A 800 9.06 -0.84 15.79
CA SER A 800 10.49 -0.72 16.07
C SER A 800 10.77 -0.37 17.53
N ILE A 801 9.99 0.55 18.12
CA ILE A 801 10.10 0.90 19.54
C ILE A 801 9.82 -0.33 20.43
N VAL A 802 8.79 -1.09 20.11
CA VAL A 802 8.45 -2.30 20.90
C VAL A 802 9.56 -3.36 20.83
N LEU A 803 10.16 -3.57 19.65
CA LEU A 803 11.29 -4.49 19.49
C LEU A 803 12.55 -4.00 20.20
N LEU A 804 12.81 -2.70 20.14
CA LEU A 804 13.90 -2.09 20.92
C LEU A 804 13.70 -2.28 22.42
N MET A 805 12.48 -2.04 22.93
CA MET A 805 12.12 -2.31 24.33
C MET A 805 12.31 -3.79 24.72
N ALA A 806 11.98 -4.73 23.83
CA ALA A 806 12.22 -6.15 24.06
C ALA A 806 13.72 -6.46 24.17
N GLY A 807 14.53 -5.90 23.27
CA GLY A 807 16.01 -6.02 23.33
C GLY A 807 16.59 -5.43 24.63
N MET A 808 16.12 -4.23 25.00
CA MET A 808 16.51 -3.57 26.25
C MET A 808 16.13 -4.38 27.49
N THR A 809 14.91 -4.92 27.52
CA THR A 809 14.42 -5.77 28.62
C THR A 809 15.28 -7.02 28.75
N ASN A 810 15.69 -7.62 27.64
CA ASN A 810 16.61 -8.76 27.62
C ASN A 810 17.97 -8.40 28.22
N TYR A 811 18.54 -7.26 27.85
CA TYR A 811 19.80 -6.77 28.42
C TYR A 811 19.68 -6.49 29.93
N LEU A 812 18.63 -5.76 30.35
CA LEU A 812 18.33 -5.47 31.75
C LEU A 812 18.29 -6.75 32.58
N ASN A 813 17.58 -7.77 32.09
CA ASN A 813 17.47 -9.05 32.76
C ASN A 813 18.85 -9.73 32.97
N ILE A 814 19.72 -9.66 31.97
CA ILE A 814 21.07 -10.23 32.06
C ILE A 814 21.92 -9.48 33.07
N VAL A 815 21.87 -8.15 33.06
CA VAL A 815 22.63 -7.31 34.02
C VAL A 815 22.15 -7.58 35.45
N VAL A 816 20.83 -7.49 35.69
CA VAL A 816 20.22 -7.77 37.00
C VAL A 816 20.62 -9.15 37.51
N THR A 817 20.41 -10.18 36.70
CA THR A 817 20.74 -11.57 37.09
C THR A 817 22.25 -11.77 37.25
N GLY A 818 23.05 -11.10 36.40
CA GLY A 818 24.51 -11.15 36.50
C GLY A 818 25.03 -10.57 37.82
N ILE A 819 24.48 -9.47 38.29
CA ILE A 819 24.82 -8.87 39.58
C ILE A 819 24.40 -9.80 40.73
N PHE A 820 23.17 -10.25 40.75
CA PHE A 820 22.67 -11.13 41.81
C PHE A 820 23.34 -12.49 41.84
N SER A 821 23.69 -13.09 40.71
CA SER A 821 24.38 -14.40 40.68
C SER A 821 25.81 -14.33 41.16
N ARG A 822 26.44 -13.19 41.08
CA ARG A 822 27.85 -12.93 41.48
C ARG A 822 27.96 -12.23 42.83
N LYS A 823 26.90 -12.08 43.61
CA LYS A 823 26.93 -11.38 44.89
C LYS A 823 28.00 -11.88 45.82
N LYS A 824 28.15 -13.23 45.98
CA LYS A 824 29.20 -13.83 46.80
C LYS A 824 30.62 -13.56 46.27
N GLU A 825 30.82 -13.63 44.94
CA GLU A 825 32.13 -13.28 44.31
C GLU A 825 32.47 -11.80 44.57
N LEU A 826 31.51 -10.92 44.47
CA LEU A 826 31.64 -9.49 44.68
C LEU A 826 31.96 -9.18 46.18
N GLU A 827 31.36 -9.88 47.11
CA GLU A 827 31.65 -9.79 48.54
C GLU A 827 33.07 -10.29 48.85
N ILE A 828 33.52 -11.37 48.22
CA ILE A 828 34.90 -11.89 48.35
C ILE A 828 35.89 -10.87 47.77
N MET A 829 35.63 -10.28 46.60
CA MET A 829 36.49 -9.25 46.01
C MET A 829 36.59 -8.01 46.90
N GLU A 830 35.52 -7.62 47.58
CA GLU A 830 35.48 -6.52 48.52
C GLU A 830 36.32 -6.82 49.75
N ARG A 831 36.23 -8.04 50.29
CA ARG A 831 37.08 -8.49 51.41
C ARG A 831 38.57 -8.58 51.04
N VAL A 832 38.90 -8.80 49.77
CA VAL A 832 40.27 -8.81 49.23
C VAL A 832 40.77 -7.38 48.93
N GLY A 833 39.93 -6.34 49.14
CA GLY A 833 40.34 -4.91 49.02
C GLY A 833 39.85 -4.19 47.76
N MET A 834 38.91 -4.77 46.99
CA MET A 834 38.29 -4.07 45.84
C MET A 834 37.38 -2.95 46.31
N THR A 835 37.64 -1.73 45.86
CA THR A 835 36.85 -0.56 46.24
C THR A 835 35.47 -0.52 45.51
N LYS A 836 34.53 0.20 46.12
CA LYS A 836 33.17 0.37 45.53
C LYS A 836 33.26 1.03 44.14
N ARG A 837 34.21 1.93 43.93
CA ARG A 837 34.45 2.60 42.63
C ARG A 837 34.98 1.61 41.58
N GLN A 838 35.84 0.69 41.97
CA GLN A 838 36.34 -0.36 41.07
C GLN A 838 35.27 -1.39 40.70
N LYS A 839 34.37 -1.77 41.62
CA LYS A 839 33.22 -2.64 41.30
C LYS A 839 32.28 -1.98 40.30
N ARG A 840 31.94 -0.68 40.53
CA ARG A 840 31.11 0.08 39.59
C ARG A 840 31.76 0.15 38.21
N MET A 841 33.08 0.42 38.17
CA MET A 841 33.83 0.45 36.91
C MET A 841 33.87 -0.90 36.20
N LEU A 842 33.94 -2.02 36.95
CA LEU A 842 33.87 -3.39 36.40
C LEU A 842 32.55 -3.59 35.64
N PHE A 843 31.39 -3.24 36.24
CA PHE A 843 30.10 -3.35 35.60
C PHE A 843 29.94 -2.42 34.42
N MET A 844 30.42 -1.18 34.48
CA MET A 844 30.41 -0.27 33.38
C MET A 844 31.24 -0.78 32.20
N MET A 845 32.40 -1.38 32.44
CA MET A 845 33.24 -2.00 31.41
C MET A 845 32.59 -3.28 30.83
N GLU A 846 31.92 -4.08 31.63
CA GLU A 846 31.12 -5.20 31.11
C GLU A 846 30.01 -4.68 30.14
N GLY A 847 29.27 -3.61 30.52
CA GLY A 847 28.30 -2.94 29.65
C GLY A 847 28.93 -2.36 28.38
N GLY A 848 30.15 -1.78 28.51
CA GLY A 848 30.91 -1.27 27.38
C GLY A 848 31.24 -2.33 26.32
N TYR A 849 31.51 -3.58 26.72
CA TYR A 849 31.72 -4.67 25.75
C TYR A 849 30.46 -5.04 24.99
N TYR A 850 29.26 -4.98 25.60
CA TYR A 850 28.00 -5.17 24.90
C TYR A 850 27.78 -4.03 23.92
N PHE A 851 27.97 -2.79 24.35
CA PHE A 851 27.86 -1.62 23.49
C PHE A 851 28.80 -1.71 22.27
N CYS A 852 30.10 -1.96 22.48
CA CYS A 852 31.05 -2.11 21.39
C CYS A 852 30.68 -3.22 20.41
N ALA A 853 30.26 -4.39 20.94
CA ALA A 853 29.88 -5.52 20.10
C ALA A 853 28.65 -5.21 19.24
N VAL A 854 27.62 -4.56 19.80
CA VAL A 854 26.41 -4.16 19.05
C VAL A 854 26.76 -3.09 18.02
N THR A 855 27.57 -2.08 18.39
CA THR A 855 28.01 -1.04 17.46
C THR A 855 28.76 -1.63 16.26
N VAL A 856 29.68 -2.58 16.51
CA VAL A 856 30.40 -3.26 15.41
C VAL A 856 29.43 -4.00 14.50
N LEU A 857 28.43 -4.70 15.05
CA LEU A 857 27.43 -5.39 14.25
C LEU A 857 26.56 -4.42 13.43
N LEU A 858 26.15 -3.30 14.02
CA LEU A 858 25.36 -2.29 13.32
C LEU A 858 26.14 -1.67 12.15
N VAL A 859 27.41 -1.34 12.37
CA VAL A 859 28.26 -0.74 11.33
C VAL A 859 28.65 -1.75 10.25
N THR A 860 28.71 -3.05 10.55
CA THR A 860 29.10 -4.09 9.57
C THR A 860 27.87 -4.78 8.98
N ILE A 861 27.28 -5.69 9.73
CA ILE A 861 26.14 -6.50 9.27
C ILE A 861 24.90 -5.62 9.04
N GLY A 862 24.65 -4.68 9.94
CA GLY A 862 23.51 -3.75 9.81
C GLY A 862 23.60 -2.93 8.53
N SER A 863 24.76 -2.32 8.23
CA SER A 863 24.93 -1.57 6.98
C SER A 863 24.71 -2.44 5.73
N VAL A 864 25.12 -3.73 5.77
CA VAL A 864 24.85 -4.66 4.66
C VAL A 864 23.34 -4.95 4.56
N MET A 865 22.66 -5.12 5.68
CA MET A 865 21.20 -5.34 5.69
C MET A 865 20.45 -4.11 5.16
N LEU A 866 20.83 -2.89 5.55
CA LEU A 866 20.25 -1.66 5.03
C LEU A 866 20.51 -1.50 3.53
N GLN A 867 21.70 -1.88 3.05
CA GLN A 867 22.01 -1.86 1.62
C GLN A 867 21.18 -2.89 0.84
N TRP A 868 20.91 -4.06 1.42
CA TRP A 868 20.02 -5.04 0.83
C TRP A 868 18.58 -4.53 0.76
N ILE A 869 18.09 -3.87 1.84
CA ILE A 869 16.77 -3.22 1.84
C ILE A 869 16.71 -2.13 0.76
N LYS A 870 17.76 -1.31 0.63
CA LYS A 870 17.89 -0.32 -0.44
C LYS A 870 17.67 -0.95 -1.81
N THR A 871 18.49 -1.95 -2.18
CA THR A 871 18.41 -2.59 -3.50
C THR A 871 17.03 -3.23 -3.74
N TYR A 872 16.44 -3.85 -2.70
CA TYR A 872 15.12 -4.43 -2.80
C TYR A 872 14.03 -3.36 -3.03
N MET A 873 14.10 -2.25 -2.30
CA MET A 873 13.12 -1.17 -2.42
C MET A 873 13.27 -0.40 -3.74
N GLU A 874 14.49 -0.17 -4.23
CA GLU A 874 14.74 0.46 -5.52
C GLU A 874 14.22 -0.36 -6.71
N ILE A 875 14.15 -1.69 -6.59
CA ILE A 875 13.52 -2.55 -7.60
C ILE A 875 11.99 -2.45 -7.56
N LYS A 876 11.42 -2.22 -6.37
CA LYS A 876 9.96 -2.20 -6.16
C LYS A 876 9.34 -0.81 -6.30
N LEU A 877 10.11 0.23 -6.00
CA LEU A 877 9.65 1.62 -5.96
C LEU A 877 10.68 2.48 -6.70
N SER A 878 10.36 2.89 -7.92
CA SER A 878 11.25 3.70 -8.77
C SER A 878 11.60 5.06 -8.16
N TYR A 879 10.69 5.62 -7.36
CA TYR A 879 10.89 6.88 -6.63
C TYR A 879 11.68 6.72 -5.32
N PHE A 880 12.10 5.51 -4.93
CA PHE A 880 12.76 5.28 -3.65
C PHE A 880 14.11 6.00 -3.53
N VAL A 881 14.23 6.90 -2.58
CA VAL A 881 15.47 7.63 -2.31
C VAL A 881 16.12 7.12 -1.05
N PHE A 882 17.21 6.37 -1.20
CA PHE A 882 17.96 5.88 -0.05
C PHE A 882 18.68 6.99 0.70
N GLN A 883 18.30 7.21 1.95
CA GLN A 883 19.03 8.04 2.90
C GLN A 883 19.56 7.18 4.05
N TYR A 884 20.87 7.21 4.28
CA TYR A 884 21.44 6.48 5.40
C TYR A 884 20.96 7.11 6.72
N PRO A 885 20.32 6.37 7.64
CA PRO A 885 19.64 6.90 8.82
C PRO A 885 20.65 7.29 9.93
N LEU A 886 21.59 8.18 9.64
CA LEU A 886 22.70 8.53 10.53
C LEU A 886 22.22 9.11 11.86
N ILE A 887 21.21 9.99 11.84
CA ILE A 887 20.64 10.61 13.04
C ILE A 887 20.04 9.53 13.94
N TRP A 888 19.27 8.62 13.38
CA TRP A 888 18.62 7.53 14.10
C TRP A 888 19.62 6.47 14.59
N LEU A 889 20.72 6.26 13.86
CA LEU A 889 21.84 5.43 14.31
C LEU A 889 22.47 6.06 15.56
N VAL A 890 22.75 7.37 15.54
CA VAL A 890 23.29 8.08 16.69
C VAL A 890 22.33 8.02 17.88
N VAL A 891 21.04 8.26 17.67
CA VAL A 891 20.01 8.15 18.71
C VAL A 891 19.96 6.72 19.29
N GLY A 892 19.96 5.72 18.45
CA GLY A 892 20.01 4.30 18.87
C GLY A 892 21.26 3.96 19.67
N LEU A 893 22.43 4.45 19.23
CA LEU A 893 23.69 4.27 19.95
C LEU A 893 23.72 5.04 21.29
N CYS A 894 23.15 6.25 21.36
CA CYS A 894 23.01 6.99 22.62
C CYS A 894 22.10 6.26 23.61
N CYS A 895 20.97 5.73 23.16
CA CYS A 895 20.09 4.92 23.99
C CYS A 895 20.79 3.64 24.48
N LEU A 896 21.51 2.94 23.60
CA LEU A 896 22.31 1.78 23.94
C LEU A 896 23.41 2.12 24.96
N ALA A 897 24.13 3.22 24.77
CA ALA A 897 25.14 3.69 25.70
C ALA A 897 24.53 3.98 27.07
N GLY A 898 23.43 4.75 27.10
CA GLY A 898 22.71 5.05 28.33
C GLY A 898 22.35 3.79 29.12
N ILE A 899 21.80 2.79 28.45
CA ILE A 899 21.38 1.52 29.07
C ILE A 899 22.61 0.71 29.48
N SER A 900 23.61 0.60 28.62
CA SER A 900 24.81 -0.21 28.88
C SER A 900 25.66 0.30 30.02
N PHE A 901 25.67 1.62 30.26
CA PHE A 901 26.48 2.23 31.32
C PHE A 901 25.66 2.63 32.54
N ALA A 902 24.48 3.24 32.36
CA ALA A 902 23.68 3.76 33.48
C ALA A 902 22.99 2.65 34.29
N VAL A 903 22.49 1.61 33.63
CA VAL A 903 21.75 0.54 34.31
C VAL A 903 22.63 -0.27 35.24
N PRO A 904 23.79 -0.78 34.82
CA PRO A 904 24.70 -1.49 35.74
C PRO A 904 25.14 -0.62 36.92
N ALA A 905 25.36 0.67 36.68
CA ALA A 905 25.75 1.62 37.73
C ALA A 905 24.61 1.89 38.74
N GLY A 906 23.38 2.07 38.25
CA GLY A 906 22.19 2.36 39.05
C GLY A 906 21.74 1.17 39.91
N LEU A 907 21.69 -0.03 39.33
CA LEU A 907 21.34 -1.27 40.06
C LEU A 907 22.30 -1.57 41.20
N TYR A 908 23.58 -1.31 41.01
CA TYR A 908 24.56 -1.43 42.08
C TYR A 908 24.31 -0.43 43.23
N MET A 909 23.81 0.75 42.96
CA MET A 909 23.45 1.74 43.98
C MET A 909 22.20 1.30 44.79
N LEU A 910 21.19 0.77 44.12
CA LEU A 910 19.95 0.27 44.75
C LEU A 910 20.18 -0.91 45.67
N GLU A 911 21.10 -1.81 45.33
CA GLU A 911 21.48 -2.95 46.21
C GLU A 911 22.09 -2.46 47.52
N LYS A 912 22.81 -1.32 47.51
CA LYS A 912 23.40 -0.73 48.71
C LYS A 912 22.33 -0.24 49.68
N SER A 913 21.29 0.46 49.19
CA SER A 913 20.22 1.02 50.04
C SER A 913 19.39 -0.06 50.78
N HIS A 914 19.28 -1.26 50.19
CA HIS A 914 18.60 -2.40 50.80
C HIS A 914 19.46 -3.22 51.76
N CYS A 915 20.76 -3.03 51.77
CA CYS A 915 21.66 -3.68 52.76
C CYS A 915 21.99 -2.81 53.96
N GLU A 916 21.70 -1.51 53.89
CA GLU A 916 21.88 -0.54 55.02
C GLU A 916 20.56 -0.35 55.81
N GLN A 917 19.44 -0.95 55.40
CA GLN A 917 18.19 -1.17 56.17
C GLN A 917 18.16 -2.61 56.68
#